data_d8ade971b017f687f7cd3acb66695d62
#
_entry.id   d8ade971b017f687f7cd3acb66695d62
#
_cell.length_a   1.000
_cell.length_b   1.000
_cell.length_c   1.000
_cell.angle_alpha   90.00
_cell.angle_beta   90.00
_cell.angle_gamma   90.00
#
_symmetry.space_group_name_H-M   'P 1'
#
loop_
_entity.id
_entity.type
_entity.pdbx_description
1 polymer ?
#
loop_
_entity_poly.entity_id
_entity_poly.type
_entity_poly.pdbx_seq_one_letter_code
_entity_poly.pdbx_strand_id
1 'polypeptide(L)'
;MNVRKDALKDLVTRFDNNITAYKDGKNAYNEHSCRIEYIDPFLQLLGWDVPNEAGLAPQYREVIAENYSNKTDRPDYSLTLRGVTKLFVEAKKPSVDIDTESAPAMQARKYGWNAKHKISILTNFEYFIIYDTTTVPKETDDCRVSRYRCYHYKDYIDKFDEIFHLVSKDSVYSGEFDKFFNDTFKGEGSQKQQVDNLFLNQINDWRVKLSNELYSKGNQYTSLEKLNDVVQEFINQIVFLRICEDRNLPLYHKLNETISDRDALHTKLEELFREADKRYNSGMFSGENIIFDLNNNVIVEMIEGLYYPQSPYMFNIIEPNMLGKIYELFLTEQLILLENGRMGLAKKKDCANRSVVTTPTEIVKYMVEKSLSNVCKGKSPAEICNLRIADIACGSGVYLEEAFQYLQAYCVEWYLTNEPDHLIEIGNGKYKLPLDEKKQILCSCIFGIDIDIHAVEVAKFSLLIKLIENETEPSVRDTTPILPELSSNILHGNALVGNQELAGKRYSTDTIISLVPYDWDEMPADGFDVILGNPPYVTTEDMHQLLSDAEFTIYKNKYKSSHKQFDKYFIFLERALQKVKNEGYVCYIVPNKFFKISAGAKLRGMLSNHLISLDDFGAAQLFEDKTIYSSIVLLQKRVQERFTYTNVDSANDLWLGKPTDSIELNNSSLNDLPWKLSPDFEFLATIKNIESVCVSLEKVAEIFNGIQTSAERPKPIYWFSGDEIINENDTTVTIQKGNKKYEIEKSILKPYFKPTKATEKGLTTYTKLSTDKRIIFPYDKSGHLISIERMQSDYPGAFAYLSDYYDRLVPKSVSSSGKRDVPNATADTWYQYGRTQALTAFINTPKLIVKVMAKDNPMYALDNEDMLIASGGTAGYCAVAKKNDSSYELEYIQAWLANSYTERIIQIVGSDFEGGFVSRGTFVLSSLPFVQLDFNDSKQKALYDRVVEASREVYSINDMLDQCPPKQIETTLVRQKDTLIKEIDGLVSRVYRLDF
;
A
#
# COMPACT_ATOMS: atom_id res chain seq x y z
N MET A 1 20.75 -12.93 -29.29
CA MET A 1 21.67 -13.73 -28.48
C MET A 1 22.95 -14.14 -29.21
N ASN A 2 22.91 -14.83 -30.38
CA ASN A 2 24.12 -15.29 -31.09
C ASN A 2 25.13 -14.16 -31.43
N VAL A 3 24.66 -13.03 -31.95
CA VAL A 3 25.52 -11.87 -32.27
C VAL A 3 26.25 -11.34 -31.01
N ARG A 4 25.58 -11.34 -29.87
CA ARG A 4 26.18 -10.93 -28.59
C ARG A 4 27.26 -11.92 -28.13
N LYS A 5 27.05 -13.21 -28.32
CA LYS A 5 28.06 -14.25 -28.00
C LYS A 5 29.30 -14.19 -28.90
N ASP A 6 29.13 -13.86 -30.18
CA ASP A 6 30.27 -13.68 -31.09
C ASP A 6 31.12 -12.47 -30.68
N ALA A 7 30.49 -11.32 -30.36
CA ALA A 7 31.18 -10.16 -29.84
C ALA A 7 31.87 -10.44 -28.48
N LEU A 8 31.22 -11.24 -27.61
CA LEU A 8 31.82 -11.67 -26.34
C LEU A 8 33.06 -12.54 -26.58
N LYS A 9 33.02 -13.43 -27.60
CA LYS A 9 34.14 -14.28 -27.94
C LYS A 9 35.36 -13.45 -28.37
N ASP A 10 35.15 -12.40 -29.16
CA ASP A 10 36.23 -11.49 -29.57
C ASP A 10 36.81 -10.76 -28.35
N LEU A 11 35.96 -10.31 -27.42
CA LEU A 11 36.35 -9.64 -26.19
C LEU A 11 37.18 -10.57 -25.29
N VAL A 12 36.73 -11.80 -25.06
CA VAL A 12 37.41 -12.84 -24.29
C VAL A 12 38.77 -13.19 -24.91
N THR A 13 38.80 -13.37 -26.26
CA THR A 13 40.03 -13.70 -26.97
C THR A 13 41.07 -12.58 -26.85
N ARG A 14 40.63 -11.32 -26.98
CA ARG A 14 41.49 -10.16 -26.81
C ARG A 14 42.05 -10.06 -25.39
N PHE A 15 41.24 -10.36 -24.37
CA PHE A 15 41.69 -10.38 -22.98
C PHE A 15 42.70 -11.50 -22.69
N ASP A 16 42.39 -12.72 -23.17
CA ASP A 16 43.26 -13.91 -22.98
C ASP A 16 44.68 -13.69 -23.58
N ASN A 17 44.74 -13.05 -24.74
CA ASN A 17 45.98 -12.74 -25.41
C ASN A 17 46.89 -11.73 -24.63
N ASN A 18 46.26 -10.91 -23.79
CA ASN A 18 46.99 -9.80 -23.10
C ASN A 18 47.01 -9.94 -21.58
N ILE A 19 46.37 -10.95 -20.98
CA ILE A 19 46.23 -11.07 -19.52
C ILE A 19 47.52 -11.04 -18.75
N THR A 20 48.57 -11.65 -19.31
CA THR A 20 49.89 -11.67 -18.66
C THR A 20 50.49 -10.26 -18.55
N ALA A 21 50.30 -9.44 -19.59
CA ALA A 21 50.74 -8.04 -19.55
C ALA A 21 49.88 -7.18 -18.60
N TYR A 22 48.56 -7.48 -18.51
CA TYR A 22 47.66 -6.75 -17.63
C TYR A 22 47.88 -7.07 -16.12
N LYS A 23 48.36 -8.28 -15.84
CA LYS A 23 48.73 -8.69 -14.48
C LYS A 23 50.12 -8.22 -14.03
N ASP A 24 50.97 -7.80 -14.95
CA ASP A 24 52.27 -7.27 -14.60
C ASP A 24 52.11 -5.88 -13.93
N GLY A 25 52.30 -5.83 -12.60
CA GLY A 25 52.15 -4.62 -11.79
C GLY A 25 53.11 -3.49 -12.14
N LYS A 26 54.04 -3.71 -13.07
CA LYS A 26 54.97 -2.71 -13.59
C LYS A 26 54.42 -1.98 -14.83
N ASN A 27 53.40 -2.53 -15.47
CA ASN A 27 52.77 -1.92 -16.62
C ASN A 27 51.71 -0.85 -16.21
N ALA A 28 51.60 0.18 -17.05
CA ALA A 28 50.66 1.29 -16.84
C ALA A 28 49.15 0.92 -17.03
N TYR A 29 48.84 -0.37 -17.15
CA TYR A 29 47.43 -0.80 -17.31
C TYR A 29 46.64 -0.61 -16.02
N ASN A 30 45.77 0.34 -16.04
CA ASN A 30 45.02 0.77 -14.89
C ASN A 30 43.54 0.35 -14.96
N GLU A 31 42.80 0.64 -13.93
CA GLU A 31 41.39 0.33 -13.80
C GLU A 31 40.55 1.04 -14.87
N HIS A 32 40.85 2.29 -15.19
CA HIS A 32 40.16 3.06 -16.23
C HIS A 32 40.30 2.41 -17.61
N SER A 33 41.51 1.93 -17.96
CA SER A 33 41.70 1.18 -19.21
C SER A 33 40.88 -0.12 -19.23
N CYS A 34 40.87 -0.85 -18.10
CA CYS A 34 40.07 -2.09 -17.98
C CYS A 34 38.56 -1.81 -18.13
N ARG A 35 38.09 -0.70 -17.57
CA ARG A 35 36.69 -0.29 -17.73
C ARG A 35 36.33 -0.08 -19.19
N ILE A 36 37.04 0.82 -19.87
CA ILE A 36 36.74 1.18 -21.27
C ILE A 36 36.93 0.01 -22.24
N GLU A 37 37.98 -0.78 -22.05
CA GLU A 37 38.33 -1.83 -23.03
C GLU A 37 37.51 -3.11 -22.88
N TYR A 38 37.03 -3.42 -21.66
CA TYR A 38 36.42 -4.72 -21.33
C TYR A 38 35.13 -4.62 -20.56
N ILE A 39 35.07 -3.82 -19.47
CA ILE A 39 33.88 -3.82 -18.60
C ILE A 39 32.72 -3.09 -19.27
N ASP A 40 32.95 -1.91 -19.87
CA ASP A 40 31.95 -1.15 -20.59
C ASP A 40 31.36 -1.96 -21.76
N PRO A 41 32.18 -2.57 -22.66
CA PRO A 41 31.67 -3.44 -23.70
C PRO A 41 30.88 -4.66 -23.16
N PHE A 42 31.32 -5.23 -22.01
CA PHE A 42 30.59 -6.35 -21.42
C PHE A 42 29.23 -5.95 -20.90
N LEU A 43 29.13 -4.79 -20.22
CA LEU A 43 27.85 -4.24 -19.77
C LEU A 43 26.92 -3.92 -20.97
N GLN A 44 27.47 -3.42 -22.09
CA GLN A 44 26.72 -3.21 -23.32
C GLN A 44 26.19 -4.53 -23.90
N LEU A 45 26.97 -5.60 -23.86
CA LEU A 45 26.50 -6.94 -24.25
C LEU A 45 25.35 -7.45 -23.37
N LEU A 46 25.30 -7.03 -22.10
CA LEU A 46 24.19 -7.29 -21.18
C LEU A 46 22.99 -6.35 -21.42
N GLY A 47 23.10 -5.44 -22.40
CA GLY A 47 22.00 -4.57 -22.83
C GLY A 47 21.98 -3.19 -22.17
N TRP A 48 22.94 -2.85 -21.32
CA TRP A 48 23.04 -1.56 -20.66
C TRP A 48 23.63 -0.49 -21.57
N ASP A 49 22.98 0.67 -21.66
CA ASP A 49 23.44 1.82 -22.46
C ASP A 49 24.52 2.63 -21.71
N VAL A 50 25.74 2.10 -21.70
CA VAL A 50 26.88 2.73 -21.02
C VAL A 50 27.22 4.11 -21.59
N PRO A 51 27.29 4.32 -22.92
CA PRO A 51 27.63 5.61 -23.53
C PRO A 51 26.45 6.59 -23.62
N ASN A 52 25.24 6.19 -23.21
CA ASN A 52 24.01 6.96 -23.35
C ASN A 52 23.66 7.27 -24.82
N GLU A 53 23.72 6.26 -25.69
CA GLU A 53 23.33 6.38 -27.11
C GLU A 53 21.86 6.77 -27.28
N ALA A 54 21.01 6.37 -26.32
CA ALA A 54 19.59 6.75 -26.29
C ALA A 54 19.38 8.25 -26.02
N GLY A 55 20.42 9.00 -25.64
CA GLY A 55 20.35 10.43 -25.36
C GLY A 55 19.45 10.79 -24.16
N LEU A 56 19.36 9.89 -23.17
CA LEU A 56 18.55 10.13 -21.99
C LEU A 56 19.11 11.27 -21.15
N ALA A 57 18.20 12.05 -20.57
CA ALA A 57 18.57 13.11 -19.64
C ALA A 57 19.40 12.54 -18.47
N PRO A 58 20.30 13.32 -17.85
CA PRO A 58 21.25 12.82 -16.86
C PRO A 58 20.63 11.99 -15.72
N GLN A 59 19.45 12.37 -15.25
CA GLN A 59 18.71 11.68 -14.20
C GLN A 59 18.08 10.36 -14.64
N TYR A 60 17.95 10.12 -15.94
CA TYR A 60 17.35 8.90 -16.51
C TYR A 60 18.37 7.99 -17.19
N ARG A 61 19.67 8.33 -17.15
CA ARG A 61 20.73 7.49 -17.72
C ARG A 61 20.69 6.10 -17.11
N GLU A 62 20.87 5.09 -17.95
CA GLU A 62 20.84 3.69 -17.50
C GLU A 62 22.12 3.29 -16.76
N VAL A 63 23.23 3.90 -17.12
CA VAL A 63 24.53 3.67 -16.47
C VAL A 63 25.10 5.00 -16.02
N ILE A 64 25.36 5.08 -14.74
CA ILE A 64 26.07 6.20 -14.12
C ILE A 64 27.44 5.70 -13.73
N ALA A 65 28.45 6.11 -14.48
CA ALA A 65 29.84 5.77 -14.20
C ALA A 65 30.53 6.90 -13.42
N GLU A 66 31.25 6.58 -12.34
CA GLU A 66 31.98 7.57 -11.56
C GLU A 66 33.34 7.92 -12.19
N ASN A 67 33.78 9.18 -12.02
CA ASN A 67 35.05 9.67 -12.52
C ASN A 67 36.22 9.30 -11.59
N TYR A 68 37.34 8.89 -12.19
CA TYR A 68 38.60 8.55 -11.51
C TYR A 68 39.22 9.69 -10.72
N SER A 69 38.79 10.94 -10.95
CA SER A 69 39.41 12.13 -10.34
C SER A 69 38.88 12.47 -8.95
N ASN A 70 37.72 11.90 -8.56
CA ASN A 70 37.14 12.18 -7.26
C ASN A 70 37.39 11.00 -6.31
N LYS A 71 38.20 11.26 -5.28
CA LYS A 71 38.47 10.33 -4.16
C LYS A 71 37.23 10.16 -3.26
N THR A 72 36.05 9.93 -3.85
CA THR A 72 34.83 9.67 -3.09
C THR A 72 34.61 8.16 -3.03
N ASP A 73 34.27 7.63 -1.85
CA ASP A 73 33.84 6.25 -1.66
C ASP A 73 32.47 6.04 -2.33
N ARG A 74 32.46 5.92 -3.66
CA ARG A 74 31.28 5.64 -4.49
C ARG A 74 31.54 4.45 -5.41
N PRO A 75 30.49 3.68 -5.77
CA PRO A 75 30.63 2.57 -6.72
C PRO A 75 31.04 3.08 -8.10
N ASP A 76 31.87 2.30 -8.81
CA ASP A 76 32.32 2.65 -10.16
C ASP A 76 31.20 2.79 -11.16
N TYR A 77 30.16 1.94 -11.06
CA TYR A 77 28.95 2.04 -11.86
C TYR A 77 27.69 1.86 -11.01
N SER A 78 26.71 2.70 -11.25
CA SER A 78 25.34 2.51 -10.82
C SER A 78 24.50 2.16 -12.04
N LEU A 79 23.91 0.96 -12.04
CA LEU A 79 23.00 0.53 -13.11
C LEU A 79 21.56 0.90 -12.69
N THR A 80 20.94 1.76 -13.50
CA THR A 80 19.67 2.39 -13.14
C THR A 80 18.56 2.05 -14.13
N LEU A 81 17.36 2.16 -13.67
CA LEU A 81 16.17 2.09 -14.48
C LEU A 81 15.28 3.29 -14.18
N ARG A 82 15.09 4.17 -15.17
CA ARG A 82 14.36 5.44 -15.03
C ARG A 82 14.75 6.24 -13.77
N GLY A 83 16.06 6.36 -13.54
CA GLY A 83 16.61 7.12 -12.42
C GLY A 83 16.55 6.41 -11.04
N VAL A 84 16.13 5.15 -10.99
CA VAL A 84 16.22 4.31 -9.80
C VAL A 84 17.38 3.33 -9.95
N THR A 85 18.36 3.40 -9.06
CA THR A 85 19.50 2.47 -9.05
C THR A 85 19.02 1.07 -8.64
N LYS A 86 19.36 0.06 -9.44
CA LYS A 86 18.97 -1.33 -9.19
C LYS A 86 20.12 -2.18 -8.65
N LEU A 87 21.35 -1.91 -9.08
CA LEU A 87 22.54 -2.59 -8.60
C LEU A 87 23.80 -1.77 -8.86
N PHE A 88 24.86 -2.06 -8.11
CA PHE A 88 26.18 -1.48 -8.28
C PHE A 88 27.15 -2.46 -8.91
N VAL A 89 28.10 -1.90 -9.67
CA VAL A 89 29.27 -2.64 -10.18
C VAL A 89 30.53 -1.92 -9.68
N GLU A 90 31.36 -2.67 -8.99
CA GLU A 90 32.69 -2.25 -8.55
C GLU A 90 33.73 -2.86 -9.50
N ALA A 91 34.53 -2.05 -10.10
CA ALA A 91 35.59 -2.43 -11.01
C ALA A 91 36.97 -2.45 -10.34
N LYS A 92 37.83 -3.33 -10.78
CA LYS A 92 39.22 -3.35 -10.38
C LYS A 92 40.12 -3.63 -11.60
N LYS A 93 41.37 -3.21 -11.54
CA LYS A 93 42.35 -3.59 -12.57
C LYS A 93 42.67 -5.10 -12.49
N PRO A 94 43.06 -5.77 -13.57
CA PRO A 94 43.32 -7.22 -13.58
C PRO A 94 44.47 -7.66 -12.68
N SER A 95 45.36 -6.76 -12.25
CA SER A 95 46.43 -7.08 -11.32
C SER A 95 45.98 -7.22 -9.86
N VAL A 96 44.70 -6.89 -9.54
CA VAL A 96 44.08 -7.12 -8.22
C VAL A 96 43.43 -8.48 -8.26
N ASP A 97 43.77 -9.36 -7.35
CA ASP A 97 43.20 -10.68 -7.22
C ASP A 97 41.82 -10.62 -6.48
N ILE A 98 40.78 -10.28 -7.19
CA ILE A 98 39.46 -10.13 -6.61
C ILE A 98 38.78 -11.46 -6.20
N ASP A 99 39.38 -12.60 -6.58
CA ASP A 99 38.86 -13.91 -6.15
C ASP A 99 39.31 -14.25 -4.72
N THR A 100 40.47 -13.77 -4.27
CA THR A 100 41.05 -14.12 -2.96
C THR A 100 41.17 -12.92 -2.01
N GLU A 101 41.26 -11.68 -2.50
CA GLU A 101 41.36 -10.48 -1.66
C GLU A 101 40.03 -10.07 -1.05
N SER A 102 39.99 -9.86 0.28
CA SER A 102 38.76 -9.51 1.00
C SER A 102 38.35 -8.05 0.84
N ALA A 103 39.30 -7.13 0.66
CA ALA A 103 38.98 -5.69 0.63
C ALA A 103 38.08 -5.26 -0.55
N PRO A 104 38.30 -5.70 -1.82
CA PRO A 104 37.38 -5.39 -2.92
C PRO A 104 35.99 -5.99 -2.72
N ALA A 105 35.93 -7.24 -2.19
CA ALA A 105 34.66 -7.92 -1.90
C ALA A 105 33.85 -7.18 -0.82
N MET A 106 34.55 -6.72 0.24
CA MET A 106 33.95 -5.93 1.31
C MET A 106 33.39 -4.60 0.78
N GLN A 107 34.13 -3.92 -0.10
CA GLN A 107 33.71 -2.67 -0.71
C GLN A 107 32.42 -2.84 -1.52
N ALA A 108 32.37 -3.80 -2.43
CA ALA A 108 31.21 -4.08 -3.26
C ALA A 108 29.97 -4.45 -2.41
N ARG A 109 30.16 -5.27 -1.36
CA ARG A 109 29.08 -5.64 -0.43
C ARG A 109 28.57 -4.46 0.39
N LYS A 110 29.46 -3.60 0.90
CA LYS A 110 29.09 -2.39 1.66
C LYS A 110 28.21 -1.47 0.81
N TYR A 111 28.58 -1.23 -0.44
CA TYR A 111 27.77 -0.39 -1.33
C TYR A 111 26.35 -0.95 -1.51
N GLY A 112 26.22 -2.20 -1.90
CA GLY A 112 24.91 -2.80 -2.12
C GLY A 112 24.04 -2.89 -0.88
N TRP A 113 24.64 -3.24 0.27
CA TRP A 113 23.92 -3.31 1.53
C TRP A 113 23.41 -1.93 2.00
N ASN A 114 24.25 -0.88 1.91
CA ASN A 114 23.85 0.48 2.29
C ASN A 114 22.77 1.07 1.37
N ALA A 115 22.72 0.66 0.10
CA ALA A 115 21.70 1.05 -0.85
C ALA A 115 20.46 0.11 -0.86
N LYS A 116 20.41 -0.91 0.01
CA LYS A 116 19.36 -1.94 0.05
C LYS A 116 19.21 -2.76 -1.24
N HIS A 117 20.24 -2.81 -2.06
CA HIS A 117 20.24 -3.66 -3.25
C HIS A 117 20.26 -5.13 -2.84
N LYS A 118 19.72 -5.99 -3.71
CA LYS A 118 19.76 -7.46 -3.49
C LYS A 118 21.14 -8.02 -3.76
N ILE A 119 21.80 -7.44 -4.74
CA ILE A 119 23.14 -7.84 -5.17
C ILE A 119 24.03 -6.63 -5.47
N SER A 120 25.34 -6.87 -5.42
CA SER A 120 26.37 -6.04 -6.06
C SER A 120 27.31 -6.92 -6.89
N ILE A 121 27.90 -6.32 -7.90
CA ILE A 121 28.87 -6.98 -8.79
C ILE A 121 30.25 -6.45 -8.49
N LEU A 122 31.23 -7.36 -8.41
CA LEU A 122 32.65 -7.05 -8.39
C LEU A 122 33.31 -7.66 -9.63
N THR A 123 34.03 -6.87 -10.42
CA THR A 123 34.65 -7.38 -11.64
C THR A 123 36.01 -6.70 -11.94
N ASN A 124 36.93 -7.47 -12.49
CA ASN A 124 38.15 -6.99 -13.15
C ASN A 124 38.28 -7.56 -14.57
N PHE A 125 37.14 -7.98 -15.13
CA PHE A 125 36.94 -8.76 -16.33
C PHE A 125 37.51 -10.19 -16.27
N GLU A 126 38.64 -10.46 -15.56
CA GLU A 126 39.10 -11.83 -15.32
C GLU A 126 38.02 -12.63 -14.56
N TYR A 127 37.42 -11.99 -13.55
CA TYR A 127 36.34 -12.53 -12.79
C TYR A 127 35.16 -11.58 -12.82
N PHE A 128 33.96 -12.17 -12.84
CA PHE A 128 32.69 -11.49 -12.65
C PHE A 128 31.98 -12.14 -11.47
N ILE A 129 31.93 -11.44 -10.34
CA ILE A 129 31.48 -11.98 -9.06
C ILE A 129 30.21 -11.26 -8.64
N ILE A 130 29.16 -12.01 -8.33
CA ILE A 130 27.89 -11.50 -7.80
C ILE A 130 27.83 -11.80 -6.31
N TYR A 131 27.66 -10.77 -5.50
CA TYR A 131 27.48 -10.88 -4.05
C TYR A 131 26.03 -10.66 -3.64
N ASP A 132 25.55 -11.49 -2.70
CA ASP A 132 24.31 -11.24 -1.94
C ASP A 132 24.56 -10.09 -0.96
N THR A 133 23.91 -8.96 -1.17
CA THR A 133 24.03 -7.77 -0.34
C THR A 133 22.88 -7.61 0.66
N THR A 134 22.07 -8.65 0.89
CA THR A 134 21.06 -8.66 1.95
C THR A 134 21.63 -8.98 3.33
N THR A 135 22.91 -9.41 3.38
CA THR A 135 23.63 -9.74 4.62
C THR A 135 24.52 -8.60 5.08
N VAL A 136 24.51 -8.32 6.39
CA VAL A 136 25.36 -7.26 6.99
C VAL A 136 26.84 -7.57 6.74
N PRO A 137 27.61 -6.67 6.10
CA PRO A 137 29.05 -6.85 5.93
C PRO A 137 29.79 -6.64 7.26
N LYS A 138 30.66 -7.59 7.63
CA LYS A 138 31.47 -7.57 8.85
C LYS A 138 32.96 -7.53 8.50
N GLU A 139 33.75 -6.82 9.30
CA GLU A 139 35.20 -6.70 9.09
C GLU A 139 35.92 -8.07 9.00
N THR A 140 35.40 -9.06 9.70
CA THR A 140 35.96 -10.42 9.74
C THR A 140 35.59 -11.27 8.53
N ASP A 141 34.74 -10.76 7.61
CA ASP A 141 34.30 -11.52 6.45
C ASP A 141 35.41 -11.65 5.41
N ASP A 142 35.65 -12.85 4.93
CA ASP A 142 36.53 -13.10 3.79
C ASP A 142 35.82 -12.86 2.45
N CYS A 143 36.52 -12.92 1.34
CA CYS A 143 36.00 -12.70 0.00
C CYS A 143 34.91 -13.68 -0.46
N ARG A 144 34.74 -14.81 0.24
CA ARG A 144 33.74 -15.84 -0.10
C ARG A 144 32.43 -15.67 0.62
N VAL A 145 32.43 -14.86 1.68
CA VAL A 145 31.19 -14.60 2.43
C VAL A 145 30.19 -13.87 1.53
N SER A 146 28.96 -14.38 1.47
CA SER A 146 27.86 -13.85 0.64
C SER A 146 28.12 -13.86 -0.89
N ARG A 147 29.13 -14.59 -1.35
CA ARG A 147 29.41 -14.79 -2.78
C ARG A 147 28.34 -15.72 -3.37
N TYR A 148 27.49 -15.17 -4.21
CA TYR A 148 26.40 -15.92 -4.84
C TYR A 148 26.87 -16.66 -6.09
N ARG A 149 27.61 -15.96 -7.00
CA ARG A 149 28.19 -16.52 -8.22
C ARG A 149 29.57 -15.95 -8.46
N CYS A 150 30.41 -16.73 -9.08
CA CYS A 150 31.72 -16.33 -9.54
C CYS A 150 31.97 -16.95 -10.92
N TYR A 151 32.17 -16.12 -11.90
CA TYR A 151 32.47 -16.55 -13.29
C TYR A 151 33.86 -16.08 -13.66
N HIS A 152 34.68 -17.00 -14.16
CA HIS A 152 35.98 -16.67 -14.76
C HIS A 152 35.77 -16.35 -16.26
N TYR A 153 36.55 -15.41 -16.83
CA TYR A 153 36.34 -14.96 -18.23
C TYR A 153 36.30 -16.11 -19.25
N LYS A 154 37.00 -17.21 -19.02
CA LYS A 154 36.99 -18.40 -19.86
C LYS A 154 35.62 -19.11 -19.92
N ASP A 155 34.81 -18.92 -18.91
CA ASP A 155 33.49 -19.50 -18.80
C ASP A 155 32.39 -18.55 -19.34
N TYR A 156 32.72 -17.30 -19.65
CA TYR A 156 31.72 -16.29 -20.03
C TYR A 156 30.86 -16.72 -21.22
N ILE A 157 31.48 -17.33 -22.25
CA ILE A 157 30.76 -17.74 -23.46
C ILE A 157 29.71 -18.81 -23.14
N ASP A 158 30.09 -19.82 -22.36
CA ASP A 158 29.23 -20.94 -21.99
C ASP A 158 28.18 -20.52 -20.96
N LYS A 159 28.51 -19.56 -20.09
CA LYS A 159 27.67 -19.06 -19.01
C LYS A 159 26.92 -17.76 -19.36
N PHE A 160 27.05 -17.26 -20.58
CA PHE A 160 26.51 -15.97 -20.95
C PHE A 160 24.99 -15.88 -20.75
N ASP A 161 24.25 -16.94 -21.09
CA ASP A 161 22.81 -16.95 -20.94
C ASP A 161 22.39 -16.91 -19.46
N GLU A 162 23.15 -17.55 -18.56
CA GLU A 162 22.95 -17.47 -17.11
C GLU A 162 23.25 -16.05 -16.58
N ILE A 163 24.38 -15.46 -16.96
CA ILE A 163 24.76 -14.10 -16.56
C ILE A 163 23.72 -13.11 -17.09
N PHE A 164 23.31 -13.25 -18.35
CA PHE A 164 22.31 -12.40 -18.98
C PHE A 164 20.96 -12.46 -18.26
N HIS A 165 20.49 -13.65 -17.93
CA HIS A 165 19.26 -13.82 -17.15
C HIS A 165 19.33 -13.14 -15.77
N LEU A 166 20.49 -13.19 -15.10
CA LEU A 166 20.66 -12.65 -13.76
C LEU A 166 20.75 -11.12 -13.73
N VAL A 167 21.48 -10.49 -14.66
CA VAL A 167 21.87 -9.06 -14.48
C VAL A 167 21.74 -8.20 -15.74
N SER A 168 21.09 -8.70 -16.81
CA SER A 168 20.85 -7.90 -18.01
C SER A 168 19.83 -6.79 -17.75
N LYS A 169 19.88 -5.73 -18.57
CA LYS A 169 18.83 -4.71 -18.61
C LYS A 169 17.45 -5.32 -18.85
N ASP A 170 17.36 -6.31 -19.76
CA ASP A 170 16.09 -6.96 -20.09
C ASP A 170 15.47 -7.66 -18.86
N SER A 171 16.30 -8.36 -18.07
CA SER A 171 15.86 -9.01 -16.82
C SER A 171 15.39 -7.99 -15.77
N VAL A 172 16.10 -6.88 -15.64
CA VAL A 172 15.71 -5.79 -14.72
C VAL A 172 14.44 -5.09 -15.21
N TYR A 173 14.35 -4.80 -16.50
CA TYR A 173 13.20 -4.13 -17.11
C TYR A 173 11.93 -4.98 -17.08
N SER A 174 12.04 -6.31 -17.26
CA SER A 174 10.89 -7.23 -17.18
C SER A 174 10.39 -7.47 -15.74
N GLY A 175 11.21 -7.15 -14.72
CA GLY A 175 10.95 -7.46 -13.33
C GLY A 175 11.38 -8.87 -12.90
N GLU A 176 11.93 -9.68 -13.83
CA GLU A 176 12.45 -11.01 -13.54
C GLU A 176 13.60 -10.97 -12.54
N PHE A 177 14.47 -9.96 -12.65
CA PHE A 177 15.55 -9.68 -11.70
C PHE A 177 15.03 -9.58 -10.25
N ASP A 178 14.07 -8.70 -10.02
CA ASP A 178 13.53 -8.46 -8.67
C ASP A 178 12.85 -9.73 -8.14
N LYS A 179 12.06 -10.41 -8.97
CA LYS A 179 11.39 -11.65 -8.62
C LYS A 179 12.38 -12.76 -8.27
N PHE A 180 13.39 -12.95 -9.12
CA PHE A 180 14.39 -14.02 -8.96
C PHE A 180 15.17 -13.84 -7.65
N PHE A 181 15.70 -12.64 -7.38
CA PHE A 181 16.52 -12.42 -6.18
C PHE A 181 15.67 -12.32 -4.91
N ASN A 182 14.43 -11.84 -4.99
CA ASN A 182 13.49 -11.93 -3.88
C ASN A 182 13.19 -13.38 -3.50
N ASP A 183 12.98 -14.26 -4.47
CA ASP A 183 12.72 -15.68 -4.22
C ASP A 183 13.98 -16.42 -3.75
N THR A 184 15.15 -16.09 -4.31
CA THR A 184 16.43 -16.73 -3.99
C THR A 184 16.91 -16.41 -2.58
N PHE A 185 16.74 -15.14 -2.16
CA PHE A 185 17.22 -14.67 -0.87
C PHE A 185 16.12 -14.61 0.20
N LYS A 186 14.99 -15.28 -0.01
CA LYS A 186 13.97 -15.51 1.03
C LYS A 186 14.55 -16.30 2.19
N GLY A 187 14.40 -15.79 3.39
CA GLY A 187 14.75 -16.48 4.63
C GLY A 187 15.06 -15.52 5.76
N GLU A 188 14.47 -15.77 6.93
CA GLU A 188 14.83 -15.13 8.19
C GLU A 188 16.10 -15.79 8.72
N GLY A 189 17.25 -15.16 8.51
CA GLY A 189 18.49 -15.54 9.16
C GLY A 189 18.98 -14.38 10.02
N SER A 190 19.57 -14.66 11.17
CA SER A 190 20.14 -13.65 12.07
C SER A 190 21.22 -12.74 11.44
N GLN A 191 21.67 -13.06 10.22
CA GLN A 191 22.62 -12.28 9.45
C GLN A 191 21.95 -11.43 8.33
N LYS A 192 20.67 -11.66 8.01
CA LYS A 192 19.93 -10.90 7.01
C LYS A 192 19.20 -9.74 7.67
N GLN A 193 19.91 -8.66 7.89
CA GLN A 193 19.35 -7.46 8.48
C GLN A 193 19.56 -6.28 7.51
N GLN A 194 18.44 -5.63 7.15
CA GLN A 194 18.48 -4.47 6.26
C GLN A 194 19.04 -3.25 7.01
N VAL A 195 19.68 -2.35 6.27
CA VAL A 195 20.35 -1.16 6.83
C VAL A 195 19.42 -0.28 7.64
N ASP A 196 18.18 -0.11 7.18
CA ASP A 196 17.17 0.69 7.86
C ASP A 196 16.74 0.08 9.21
N ASN A 197 16.50 -1.23 9.25
CA ASN A 197 16.16 -1.91 10.50
C ASN A 197 17.33 -1.91 11.50
N LEU A 198 18.55 -2.10 11.01
CA LEU A 198 19.72 -2.06 11.89
C LEU A 198 19.92 -0.66 12.47
N PHE A 199 19.82 0.36 11.62
CA PHE A 199 20.00 1.75 12.05
C PHE A 199 18.86 2.23 12.95
N LEU A 200 17.61 1.84 12.64
CA LEU A 200 16.46 2.12 13.49
C LEU A 200 16.64 1.50 14.90
N ASN A 201 17.03 0.23 14.97
CA ASN A 201 17.26 -0.43 16.26
C ASN A 201 18.36 0.31 17.06
N GLN A 202 19.42 0.74 16.40
CA GLN A 202 20.50 1.50 17.03
C GLN A 202 20.01 2.87 17.53
N ILE A 203 19.26 3.61 16.73
CA ILE A 203 18.63 4.88 17.15
C ILE A 203 17.71 4.65 18.36
N ASN A 204 16.90 3.61 18.33
CA ASN A 204 15.99 3.28 19.43
C ASN A 204 16.75 2.91 20.71
N ASP A 205 17.85 2.18 20.60
CA ASP A 205 18.72 1.90 21.74
C ASP A 205 19.31 3.19 22.34
N TRP A 206 19.74 4.12 21.50
CA TRP A 206 20.22 5.44 21.93
C TRP A 206 19.11 6.24 22.61
N ARG A 207 17.89 6.25 22.04
CA ARG A 207 16.72 6.91 22.66
C ARG A 207 16.50 6.42 24.08
N VAL A 208 16.46 5.10 24.26
CA VAL A 208 16.24 4.49 25.59
C VAL A 208 17.38 4.81 26.53
N LYS A 209 18.65 4.74 26.10
CA LYS A 209 19.81 5.04 26.92
C LYS A 209 19.84 6.51 27.37
N LEU A 210 19.74 7.44 26.42
CA LEU A 210 19.72 8.88 26.68
C LEU A 210 18.55 9.27 27.58
N SER A 211 17.35 8.74 27.31
CA SER A 211 16.15 9.03 28.09
C SER A 211 16.25 8.51 29.53
N ASN A 212 16.79 7.32 29.75
CA ASN A 212 17.02 6.81 31.11
C ASN A 212 17.99 7.68 31.89
N GLU A 213 19.04 8.16 31.24
CA GLU A 213 20.02 9.00 31.89
C GLU A 213 19.45 10.37 32.29
N LEU A 214 18.80 11.06 31.34
CA LEU A 214 18.16 12.36 31.61
C LEU A 214 17.04 12.26 32.62
N TYR A 215 16.15 11.23 32.52
CA TYR A 215 15.07 11.01 33.48
C TYR A 215 15.58 10.79 34.90
N SER A 216 16.71 10.11 35.07
CA SER A 216 17.30 9.86 36.36
C SER A 216 17.77 11.15 37.07
N LYS A 217 18.01 12.23 36.33
CA LYS A 217 18.37 13.53 36.89
C LYS A 217 17.17 14.32 37.39
N GLY A 218 15.95 13.92 37.05
CA GLY A 218 14.72 14.61 37.48
C GLY A 218 14.58 16.01 36.88
N ASN A 219 14.02 16.94 37.66
CA ASN A 219 13.85 18.35 37.27
C ASN A 219 13.02 18.51 35.97
N GLN A 220 13.64 19.09 34.93
CA GLN A 220 13.00 19.41 33.63
C GLN A 220 12.71 18.20 32.77
N TYR A 221 13.25 17.00 33.07
CA TYR A 221 13.13 15.79 32.28
C TYR A 221 12.01 14.82 32.77
N THR A 222 11.05 15.31 33.52
CA THR A 222 9.93 14.51 34.03
C THR A 222 8.79 14.33 33.03
N SER A 223 8.64 15.23 32.06
CA SER A 223 7.69 15.10 30.95
C SER A 223 8.24 14.15 29.90
N LEU A 224 7.51 13.06 29.56
CA LEU A 224 7.89 12.11 28.52
C LEU A 224 7.95 12.76 27.12
N GLU A 225 7.05 13.71 26.85
CA GLU A 225 7.02 14.44 25.60
C GLU A 225 8.28 15.30 25.45
N LYS A 226 8.55 16.17 26.41
CA LYS A 226 9.76 17.01 26.40
C LYS A 226 11.05 16.16 26.34
N LEU A 227 11.07 15.05 27.09
CA LEU A 227 12.20 14.14 27.09
C LEU A 227 12.44 13.52 25.70
N ASN A 228 11.35 13.14 25.03
CA ASN A 228 11.42 12.61 23.68
C ASN A 228 11.97 13.67 22.70
N ASP A 229 11.50 14.91 22.80
CA ASP A 229 11.92 16.00 21.92
C ASP A 229 13.41 16.30 22.01
N VAL A 230 13.93 16.54 23.21
CA VAL A 230 15.34 16.87 23.40
C VAL A 230 16.28 15.72 23.03
N VAL A 231 15.88 14.47 23.28
CA VAL A 231 16.66 13.29 22.93
C VAL A 231 16.70 13.12 21.41
N GLN A 232 15.55 13.31 20.73
CA GLN A 232 15.48 13.24 19.28
C GLN A 232 16.29 14.32 18.61
N GLU A 233 16.18 15.55 19.07
CA GLU A 233 16.96 16.69 18.55
C GLU A 233 18.46 16.41 18.66
N PHE A 234 18.93 15.94 19.80
CA PHE A 234 20.32 15.57 19.98
C PHE A 234 20.80 14.48 19.03
N ILE A 235 20.01 13.41 18.85
CA ILE A 235 20.33 12.34 17.90
C ILE A 235 20.40 12.91 16.47
N ASN A 236 19.46 13.75 16.06
CA ASN A 236 19.42 14.38 14.74
C ASN A 236 20.66 15.25 14.50
N GLN A 237 21.10 16.03 15.49
CA GLN A 237 22.30 16.85 15.41
C GLN A 237 23.56 16.01 15.16
N ILE A 238 23.75 14.93 15.90
CA ILE A 238 24.90 14.02 15.74
C ILE A 238 24.86 13.31 14.38
N VAL A 239 23.69 12.78 13.97
CA VAL A 239 23.54 12.09 12.68
C VAL A 239 23.75 13.05 11.51
N PHE A 240 23.25 14.29 11.60
CA PHE A 240 23.48 15.32 10.59
C PHE A 240 24.97 15.61 10.38
N LEU A 241 25.70 15.85 11.47
CA LEU A 241 27.16 16.09 11.38
C LEU A 241 27.87 14.91 10.73
N ARG A 242 27.50 13.70 11.10
CA ARG A 242 28.08 12.48 10.52
C ARG A 242 27.80 12.36 9.01
N ILE A 243 26.58 12.72 8.56
CA ILE A 243 26.21 12.78 7.13
C ILE A 243 27.04 13.83 6.39
N CYS A 244 27.23 15.01 6.99
CA CYS A 244 28.05 16.08 6.41
C CYS A 244 29.52 15.63 6.24
N GLU A 245 30.04 14.89 7.21
CA GLU A 245 31.43 14.33 7.12
C GLU A 245 31.55 13.34 5.96
N ASP A 246 30.65 12.35 5.83
CA ASP A 246 30.71 11.38 4.73
C ASP A 246 30.54 12.01 3.34
N ARG A 247 29.95 13.20 3.29
CA ARG A 247 29.77 13.98 2.05
C ARG A 247 30.87 15.00 1.82
N ASN A 248 31.95 14.99 2.63
CA ASN A 248 33.05 15.94 2.56
C ASN A 248 32.61 17.42 2.60
N LEU A 249 31.62 17.74 3.43
CA LEU A 249 31.15 19.08 3.69
C LEU A 249 31.94 19.74 4.83
N PRO A 250 31.82 21.05 5.08
CA PRO A 250 32.44 21.72 6.20
C PRO A 250 32.27 20.98 7.53
N LEU A 251 33.26 21.08 8.39
CA LEU A 251 33.39 20.38 9.67
C LEU A 251 33.75 18.88 9.51
N TYR A 252 34.40 18.53 8.40
CA TYR A 252 34.90 17.19 8.13
C TYR A 252 35.78 16.66 9.26
N HIS A 253 35.56 15.43 9.71
CA HIS A 253 36.23 14.74 10.83
C HIS A 253 36.13 15.41 12.22
N LYS A 254 35.41 16.53 12.35
CA LYS A 254 35.29 17.26 13.61
C LYS A 254 34.52 16.47 14.68
N LEU A 255 33.46 15.75 14.30
CA LEU A 255 32.70 14.95 15.24
C LEU A 255 33.54 13.82 15.85
N ASN A 256 34.34 13.11 15.03
CA ASN A 256 35.23 12.07 15.52
C ASN A 256 36.40 12.63 16.38
N GLU A 257 36.86 13.85 16.09
CA GLU A 257 37.88 14.52 16.89
C GLU A 257 37.38 14.83 18.31
N THR A 258 36.11 15.09 18.53
CA THR A 258 35.56 15.41 19.86
C THR A 258 35.75 14.28 20.85
N ILE A 259 35.64 13.02 20.43
CA ILE A 259 35.71 11.83 21.29
C ILE A 259 37.14 11.41 21.63
N SER A 260 38.15 11.99 20.96
CA SER A 260 39.55 11.70 21.21
C SER A 260 40.07 12.22 22.57
N ASP A 261 39.39 13.20 23.16
CA ASP A 261 39.68 13.81 24.44
C ASP A 261 38.47 13.76 25.34
N ARG A 262 38.39 12.72 26.16
CA ARG A 262 37.22 12.43 27.02
C ARG A 262 36.99 13.49 28.10
N ASP A 263 38.06 14.18 28.58
CA ASP A 263 37.94 15.18 29.63
C ASP A 263 37.31 16.48 29.10
N ALA A 264 37.57 16.81 27.84
CA ALA A 264 37.07 18.01 27.16
C ALA A 264 35.86 17.71 26.25
N LEU A 265 35.34 16.51 26.25
CA LEU A 265 34.28 16.05 25.32
C LEU A 265 33.07 17.00 25.23
N HIS A 266 32.49 17.33 26.37
CA HIS A 266 31.29 18.19 26.41
C HIS A 266 31.58 19.58 25.84
N THR A 267 32.69 20.18 26.22
CA THR A 267 33.08 21.51 25.73
C THR A 267 33.34 21.50 24.21
N LYS A 268 34.08 20.49 23.74
CA LYS A 268 34.39 20.35 22.31
C LYS A 268 33.14 20.08 21.47
N LEU A 269 32.22 19.27 21.99
CA LEU A 269 30.96 18.97 21.30
C LEU A 269 30.05 20.21 21.27
N GLU A 270 29.96 20.96 22.36
CA GLU A 270 29.23 22.23 22.39
C GLU A 270 29.82 23.27 21.41
N GLU A 271 31.16 23.39 21.37
CA GLU A 271 31.85 24.25 20.41
C GLU A 271 31.55 23.83 18.97
N LEU A 272 31.59 22.54 18.69
CA LEU A 272 31.24 21.99 17.38
C LEU A 272 29.77 22.30 17.00
N PHE A 273 28.84 22.15 17.91
CA PHE A 273 27.44 22.49 17.67
C PHE A 273 27.25 23.99 17.41
N ARG A 274 27.94 24.84 18.13
CA ARG A 274 27.91 26.30 17.92
C ARG A 274 28.51 26.69 16.56
N GLU A 275 29.60 26.01 16.16
CA GLU A 275 30.22 26.19 14.84
C GLU A 275 29.28 25.69 13.72
N ALA A 276 28.62 24.55 13.92
CA ALA A 276 27.64 24.00 13.01
C ALA A 276 26.41 24.90 12.86
N ASP A 277 25.89 25.44 13.95
CA ASP A 277 24.78 26.40 13.91
C ASP A 277 25.15 27.62 13.07
N LYS A 278 26.31 28.23 13.33
CA LYS A 278 26.79 29.37 12.55
C LYS A 278 26.97 29.06 11.06
N ARG A 279 27.45 27.85 10.73
CA ARG A 279 27.80 27.47 9.36
C ARG A 279 26.59 27.02 8.56
N TYR A 280 25.71 26.23 9.18
CA TYR A 280 24.55 25.65 8.52
C TYR A 280 23.27 26.45 8.76
N ASN A 281 23.07 27.00 9.95
CA ASN A 281 21.93 27.86 10.35
C ASN A 281 20.56 27.28 9.97
N SER A 282 20.38 25.97 10.24
CA SER A 282 19.15 25.24 9.89
C SER A 282 18.06 25.29 10.96
N GLY A 283 18.33 25.98 12.10
CA GLY A 283 17.52 25.88 13.31
C GLY A 283 17.74 24.58 14.11
N MET A 284 18.43 23.62 13.54
CA MET A 284 18.65 22.30 14.15
C MET A 284 19.56 22.34 15.39
N PHE A 285 20.50 23.31 15.48
CA PHE A 285 21.44 23.44 16.59
C PHE A 285 21.06 24.55 17.58
N SER A 286 19.89 25.18 17.42
CA SER A 286 19.44 26.28 18.26
C SER A 286 18.58 25.86 19.45
N GLY A 287 18.27 24.57 19.58
CA GLY A 287 17.39 24.01 20.61
C GLY A 287 18.05 23.85 22.00
N GLU A 288 17.39 23.11 22.88
CA GLU A 288 17.85 22.89 24.27
C GLU A 288 19.11 22.00 24.28
N ASN A 289 20.20 22.54 24.80
CA ASN A 289 21.48 21.83 24.89
C ASN A 289 21.52 20.86 26.07
N ILE A 290 21.51 19.55 25.79
CA ILE A 290 21.56 18.49 26.79
C ILE A 290 22.96 17.87 26.97
N ILE A 291 23.97 18.38 26.28
CA ILE A 291 25.34 17.81 26.24
C ILE A 291 25.91 17.62 27.65
N PHE A 292 25.77 18.67 28.48
CA PHE A 292 26.32 18.65 29.85
C PHE A 292 25.51 17.79 30.83
N ASP A 293 24.31 17.39 30.43
CA ASP A 293 23.45 16.48 31.20
C ASP A 293 23.68 15.02 30.89
N LEU A 294 24.49 14.71 29.89
CA LEU A 294 24.80 13.35 29.45
C LEU A 294 26.17 12.88 29.98
N ASN A 295 26.32 11.59 30.17
CA ASN A 295 27.58 10.97 30.55
C ASN A 295 28.49 10.81 29.32
N ASN A 296 29.80 11.09 29.46
CA ASN A 296 30.76 10.93 28.40
C ASN A 296 30.72 9.58 27.70
N ASN A 297 30.53 8.49 28.45
CA ASN A 297 30.50 7.14 27.88
C ASN A 297 29.33 6.93 26.92
N VAL A 298 28.15 7.49 27.22
CA VAL A 298 26.97 7.37 26.35
C VAL A 298 27.18 8.16 25.05
N ILE A 299 27.73 9.37 25.14
CA ILE A 299 28.04 10.19 23.96
C ILE A 299 29.10 9.50 23.10
N VAL A 300 30.17 9.00 23.71
CA VAL A 300 31.24 8.30 22.98
C VAL A 300 30.73 7.04 22.31
N GLU A 301 29.94 6.20 23.01
CA GLU A 301 29.36 4.98 22.44
C GLU A 301 28.45 5.32 21.23
N MET A 302 27.66 6.40 21.35
CA MET A 302 26.79 6.84 20.27
C MET A 302 27.59 7.31 19.05
N ILE A 303 28.60 8.15 19.25
CA ILE A 303 29.43 8.66 18.15
C ILE A 303 30.23 7.52 17.51
N GLU A 304 30.97 6.71 18.29
CA GLU A 304 31.70 5.55 17.78
C GLU A 304 30.83 4.59 16.98
N GLY A 305 29.57 4.40 17.43
CA GLY A 305 28.57 3.57 16.74
C GLY A 305 28.15 4.06 15.36
N LEU A 306 28.60 5.26 14.92
CA LEU A 306 28.37 5.79 13.57
C LEU A 306 29.60 5.62 12.65
N TYR A 307 30.73 5.14 13.16
CA TYR A 307 31.95 4.98 12.40
C TYR A 307 32.38 3.51 12.24
N TYR A 308 33.04 3.24 11.15
CA TYR A 308 33.66 1.94 10.93
C TYR A 308 34.86 1.76 11.90
N PRO A 309 35.10 0.57 12.49
CA PRO A 309 34.49 -0.72 12.19
C PRO A 309 33.21 -1.06 13.01
N GLN A 310 32.80 -0.23 13.97
CA GLN A 310 31.66 -0.48 14.85
C GLN A 310 30.34 -0.46 14.05
N SER A 311 30.32 0.29 12.94
CA SER A 311 29.15 0.45 12.09
C SER A 311 29.50 0.23 10.61
N PRO A 312 28.64 -0.47 9.85
CA PRO A 312 28.80 -0.66 8.40
C PRO A 312 28.24 0.49 7.57
N TYR A 313 27.70 1.58 8.19
CA TYR A 313 27.01 2.64 7.47
C TYR A 313 27.91 3.49 6.60
N MET A 314 27.43 3.82 5.40
CA MET A 314 28.04 4.75 4.47
C MET A 314 27.00 5.81 4.09
N PHE A 315 26.98 6.94 4.82
CA PHE A 315 25.95 7.97 4.64
C PHE A 315 26.07 8.75 3.32
N ASN A 316 27.17 8.59 2.59
CA ASN A 316 27.31 9.08 1.21
C ASN A 316 26.61 8.18 0.19
N ILE A 317 26.32 6.90 0.53
CA ILE A 317 25.59 5.92 -0.28
C ILE A 317 24.12 5.84 0.12
N ILE A 318 23.82 5.98 1.42
CA ILE A 318 22.46 5.98 1.92
C ILE A 318 21.70 7.16 1.32
N GLU A 319 20.64 6.87 0.56
CA GLU A 319 19.82 7.91 -0.05
C GLU A 319 19.04 8.72 1.00
N PRO A 320 18.83 10.05 0.82
CA PRO A 320 18.07 10.89 1.74
C PRO A 320 16.67 10.35 2.04
N ASN A 321 15.96 9.84 1.04
CA ASN A 321 14.64 9.24 1.20
C ASN A 321 14.64 7.99 2.12
N MET A 322 15.76 7.26 2.16
CA MET A 322 15.92 6.13 3.08
C MET A 322 16.06 6.62 4.52
N LEU A 323 16.79 7.70 4.74
CA LEU A 323 16.88 8.34 6.05
C LEU A 323 15.50 8.82 6.50
N GLY A 324 14.74 9.45 5.61
CA GLY A 324 13.35 9.83 5.87
C GLY A 324 12.50 8.64 6.30
N LYS A 325 12.60 7.49 5.62
CA LYS A 325 11.90 6.24 5.99
C LYS A 325 12.32 5.69 7.35
N ILE A 326 13.61 5.74 7.68
CA ILE A 326 14.10 5.32 8.99
C ILE A 326 13.50 6.20 10.09
N TYR A 327 13.44 7.50 9.87
CA TYR A 327 12.81 8.43 10.80
C TYR A 327 11.29 8.26 10.85
N GLU A 328 10.63 7.91 9.76
CA GLU A 328 9.20 7.59 9.75
C GLU A 328 8.91 6.35 10.61
N LEU A 329 9.71 5.29 10.49
CA LEU A 329 9.62 4.11 11.35
C LEU A 329 9.89 4.46 12.82
N PHE A 330 10.88 5.32 13.08
CA PHE A 330 11.17 5.87 14.38
C PHE A 330 9.97 6.59 15.01
N LEU A 331 9.21 7.36 14.23
CA LEU A 331 8.01 8.07 14.69
C LEU A 331 6.85 7.13 15.04
N THR A 332 6.89 5.86 14.65
CA THR A 332 5.86 4.87 15.02
C THR A 332 5.92 4.45 16.49
N GLU A 333 7.03 4.70 17.19
CA GLU A 333 7.26 4.32 18.58
C GLU A 333 7.43 5.56 19.47
N GLN A 334 6.92 5.50 20.70
CA GLN A 334 7.02 6.54 21.70
C GLN A 334 7.68 6.05 22.98
N LEU A 335 8.33 6.95 23.69
CA LEU A 335 8.85 6.67 25.02
C LEU A 335 7.72 6.40 26.00
N ILE A 336 7.90 5.36 26.81
CA ILE A 336 7.01 5.03 27.93
C ILE A 336 7.84 4.76 29.20
N LEU A 337 7.23 5.00 30.35
CA LEU A 337 7.77 4.57 31.62
C LEU A 337 7.28 3.15 31.91
N LEU A 338 8.20 2.21 32.05
CA LEU A 338 7.91 0.80 32.38
C LEU A 338 7.63 0.66 33.88
N GLU A 339 6.98 -0.43 34.28
CA GLU A 339 6.68 -0.73 35.70
C GLU A 339 7.92 -0.79 36.62
N ASN A 340 9.08 -1.09 36.08
CA ASN A 340 10.37 -1.11 36.78
C ASN A 340 11.02 0.27 36.93
N GLY A 341 10.34 1.36 36.54
CA GLY A 341 10.82 2.74 36.62
C GLY A 341 11.86 3.11 35.54
N ARG A 342 12.07 2.28 34.51
CA ARG A 342 12.96 2.57 33.38
C ARG A 342 12.18 3.02 32.15
N MET A 343 12.84 3.79 31.30
CA MET A 343 12.31 4.13 29.99
C MET A 343 12.32 2.91 29.04
N GLY A 344 11.28 2.79 28.26
CA GLY A 344 11.13 1.83 27.21
C GLY A 344 10.42 2.45 26.01
N LEU A 345 10.18 1.68 24.96
CA LEU A 345 9.47 2.09 23.75
C LEU A 345 8.19 1.28 23.60
N ALA A 346 7.13 1.94 23.15
CA ALA A 346 5.88 1.30 22.73
C ALA A 346 5.37 1.93 21.45
N LYS A 347 4.70 1.13 20.62
CA LYS A 347 4.05 1.63 19.40
C LYS A 347 2.98 2.67 19.77
N LYS A 348 2.97 3.79 19.08
CA LYS A 348 1.90 4.79 19.16
C LYS A 348 0.57 4.16 18.74
N LYS A 349 -0.52 4.52 19.43
CA LYS A 349 -1.86 3.97 19.14
C LYS A 349 -2.31 4.26 17.70
N ASP A 350 -1.98 5.42 17.18
CA ASP A 350 -2.34 5.87 15.83
C ASP A 350 -1.65 5.03 14.75
N CYS A 351 -0.41 4.62 14.97
CA CYS A 351 0.32 3.75 14.05
C CYS A 351 -0.19 2.31 14.08
N ALA A 352 -0.67 1.83 15.25
CA ALA A 352 -1.30 0.52 15.36
C ALA A 352 -2.60 0.41 14.53
N ASN A 353 -3.29 1.53 14.28
CA ASN A 353 -4.59 1.60 13.59
C ASN A 353 -4.48 1.95 12.09
N ARG A 354 -3.37 1.67 11.44
CA ARG A 354 -3.19 1.75 9.97
C ARG A 354 -3.17 3.15 9.34
N SER A 355 -2.95 4.22 10.09
CA SER A 355 -3.00 5.59 9.57
C SER A 355 -1.76 6.00 8.77
N VAL A 356 -0.61 5.37 8.99
CA VAL A 356 0.65 5.69 8.30
C VAL A 356 1.01 4.56 7.32
N VAL A 357 1.21 4.91 6.06
CA VAL A 357 1.55 3.97 4.97
C VAL A 357 2.65 4.58 4.11
N THR A 358 3.83 3.98 4.14
CA THR A 358 4.96 4.44 3.32
C THR A 358 4.76 4.10 1.85
N THR A 359 4.85 5.10 0.98
CA THR A 359 4.67 4.91 -0.46
C THR A 359 5.98 4.43 -1.11
N PRO A 360 5.94 3.40 -1.98
CA PRO A 360 7.10 2.98 -2.75
C PRO A 360 7.67 4.12 -3.60
N THR A 361 9.00 4.19 -3.68
CA THR A 361 9.71 5.30 -4.36
C THR A 361 9.32 5.44 -5.82
N GLU A 362 9.10 4.33 -6.52
CA GLU A 362 8.67 4.30 -7.91
C GLU A 362 7.31 4.97 -8.11
N ILE A 363 6.39 4.76 -7.18
CA ILE A 363 5.06 5.40 -7.21
C ILE A 363 5.18 6.89 -6.91
N VAL A 364 6.02 7.29 -5.95
CA VAL A 364 6.26 8.72 -5.66
C VAL A 364 6.80 9.43 -6.90
N LYS A 365 7.82 8.87 -7.55
CA LYS A 365 8.39 9.41 -8.79
C LYS A 365 7.35 9.52 -9.91
N TYR A 366 6.57 8.47 -10.12
CA TYR A 366 5.51 8.48 -11.11
C TYR A 366 4.47 9.58 -10.85
N MET A 367 4.01 9.73 -9.61
CA MET A 367 3.01 10.74 -9.24
C MET A 367 3.55 12.17 -9.38
N VAL A 368 4.79 12.39 -8.99
CA VAL A 368 5.47 13.68 -9.14
C VAL A 368 5.63 14.03 -10.62
N GLU A 369 6.18 13.13 -11.44
CA GLU A 369 6.32 13.33 -12.88
C GLU A 369 4.96 13.62 -13.54
N LYS A 370 3.94 12.82 -13.23
CA LYS A 370 2.59 12.93 -13.76
C LYS A 370 1.92 14.26 -13.42
N SER A 371 2.16 14.79 -12.21
CA SER A 371 1.57 16.05 -11.75
C SER A 371 2.36 17.28 -12.20
N LEU A 372 3.70 17.23 -12.18
CA LEU A 372 4.54 18.38 -12.45
C LEU A 372 4.87 18.59 -13.95
N SER A 373 4.91 17.52 -14.75
CA SER A 373 5.26 17.64 -16.17
C SER A 373 4.43 18.66 -16.93
N ASN A 374 3.12 18.69 -16.68
CA ASN A 374 2.22 19.65 -17.34
C ASN A 374 2.39 21.09 -16.82
N VAL A 375 2.68 21.24 -15.54
CA VAL A 375 2.82 22.54 -14.89
C VAL A 375 4.15 23.19 -15.23
N CYS A 376 5.23 22.39 -15.39
CA CYS A 376 6.56 22.90 -15.73
C CYS A 376 6.76 23.14 -17.23
N LYS A 377 5.99 22.46 -18.08
CA LYS A 377 6.19 22.48 -19.54
C LYS A 377 6.33 23.88 -20.12
N GLY A 378 7.46 24.14 -20.77
CA GLY A 378 7.76 25.40 -21.47
C GLY A 378 8.13 26.58 -20.56
N LYS A 379 8.27 26.35 -19.25
CA LYS A 379 8.66 27.39 -18.29
C LYS A 379 10.18 27.49 -18.17
N SER A 380 10.66 28.72 -18.01
CA SER A 380 12.04 29.01 -17.63
C SER A 380 12.27 28.75 -16.14
N PRO A 381 13.51 28.58 -15.67
CA PRO A 381 13.83 28.44 -14.25
C PRO A 381 13.27 29.57 -13.37
N ALA A 382 13.26 30.79 -13.86
CA ALA A 382 12.65 31.92 -13.15
C ALA A 382 11.13 31.77 -12.98
N GLU A 383 10.44 31.21 -13.98
CA GLU A 383 9.00 30.93 -13.89
C GLU A 383 8.72 29.71 -13.01
N ILE A 384 9.62 28.73 -12.97
CA ILE A 384 9.55 27.58 -12.05
C ILE A 384 9.55 28.06 -10.60
N CYS A 385 10.39 29.02 -10.24
CA CYS A 385 10.43 29.60 -8.89
C CYS A 385 9.12 30.28 -8.45
N ASN A 386 8.17 30.51 -9.35
CA ASN A 386 6.84 31.06 -9.01
C ASN A 386 5.80 29.94 -8.74
N LEU A 387 6.13 28.69 -8.99
CA LEU A 387 5.23 27.58 -8.69
C LEU A 387 5.15 27.31 -7.17
N ARG A 388 4.01 26.80 -6.74
CA ARG A 388 3.75 26.41 -5.35
C ARG A 388 3.23 24.99 -5.32
N ILE A 389 4.02 24.09 -4.75
CA ILE A 389 3.76 22.67 -4.69
C ILE A 389 3.65 22.28 -3.23
N ALA A 390 2.58 21.59 -2.84
CA ALA A 390 2.33 21.24 -1.46
C ALA A 390 1.98 19.75 -1.28
N ASP A 391 2.36 19.24 -0.09
CA ASP A 391 1.77 18.04 0.50
C ASP A 391 1.17 18.44 1.85
N ILE A 392 -0.16 18.29 1.99
CA ILE A 392 -0.89 18.73 3.19
C ILE A 392 -1.06 17.61 4.24
N ALA A 393 -0.34 16.52 4.07
CA ALA A 393 -0.14 15.43 5.04
C ALA A 393 1.25 14.83 4.79
N CYS A 394 2.28 15.69 4.87
CA CYS A 394 3.57 15.41 4.24
C CYS A 394 4.39 14.32 4.92
N GLY A 395 4.06 13.92 6.15
CA GLY A 395 4.84 12.94 6.89
C GLY A 395 6.33 13.31 6.92
N SER A 396 7.19 12.38 6.57
CA SER A 396 8.64 12.57 6.45
C SER A 396 9.09 13.39 5.22
N GLY A 397 8.17 13.87 4.39
CA GLY A 397 8.45 14.76 3.24
C GLY A 397 8.86 14.05 1.94
N VAL A 398 8.63 12.75 1.79
CA VAL A 398 9.08 11.96 0.63
C VAL A 398 8.59 12.54 -0.71
N TYR A 399 7.33 12.97 -0.80
CA TYR A 399 6.79 13.63 -2.00
C TYR A 399 7.40 15.01 -2.26
N LEU A 400 7.67 15.76 -1.21
CA LEU A 400 8.29 17.09 -1.30
C LEU A 400 9.74 17.00 -1.75
N GLU A 401 10.47 16.01 -1.25
CA GLU A 401 11.84 15.71 -1.65
C GLU A 401 11.93 15.35 -3.14
N GLU A 402 11.04 14.47 -3.62
CA GLU A 402 10.99 14.09 -5.03
C GLU A 402 10.53 15.25 -5.93
N ALA A 403 9.56 16.05 -5.48
CA ALA A 403 9.14 17.25 -6.21
C ALA A 403 10.29 18.26 -6.34
N PHE A 404 11.04 18.48 -5.26
CA PHE A 404 12.23 19.32 -5.28
C PHE A 404 13.29 18.79 -6.25
N GLN A 405 13.52 17.48 -6.25
CA GLN A 405 14.46 16.84 -7.18
C GLN A 405 14.01 17.00 -8.64
N TYR A 406 12.71 16.80 -8.90
CA TYR A 406 12.13 16.95 -10.23
C TYR A 406 12.31 18.38 -10.77
N LEU A 407 12.05 19.41 -9.95
CA LEU A 407 12.23 20.80 -10.35
C LEU A 407 13.68 21.14 -10.65
N GLN A 408 14.61 20.66 -9.82
CA GLN A 408 16.06 20.84 -10.11
C GLN A 408 16.44 20.19 -11.44
N ALA A 409 16.01 18.95 -11.68
CA ALA A 409 16.31 18.24 -12.92
C ALA A 409 15.73 18.96 -14.14
N TYR A 410 14.51 19.45 -14.04
CA TYR A 410 13.87 20.24 -15.09
C TYR A 410 14.67 21.53 -15.41
N CYS A 411 15.09 22.26 -14.38
CA CYS A 411 15.88 23.47 -14.58
C CYS A 411 17.28 23.17 -15.20
N VAL A 412 17.94 22.08 -14.78
CA VAL A 412 19.18 21.64 -15.40
C VAL A 412 19.00 21.34 -16.89
N GLU A 413 17.94 20.62 -17.26
CA GLU A 413 17.63 20.30 -18.66
C GLU A 413 17.34 21.57 -19.47
N TRP A 414 16.61 22.50 -18.89
CA TRP A 414 16.35 23.80 -19.54
C TRP A 414 17.66 24.58 -19.80
N TYR A 415 18.55 24.70 -18.78
CA TYR A 415 19.82 25.39 -18.93
C TYR A 415 20.77 24.69 -19.90
N LEU A 416 20.82 23.37 -19.90
CA LEU A 416 21.64 22.62 -20.90
C LEU A 416 21.29 22.97 -22.33
N THR A 417 20.02 23.28 -22.59
CA THR A 417 19.54 23.64 -23.93
C THR A 417 19.71 25.12 -24.23
N ASN A 418 19.54 26.02 -23.24
CA ASN A 418 19.43 27.45 -23.47
C ASN A 418 20.62 28.26 -22.96
N GLU A 419 21.20 27.89 -21.81
CA GLU A 419 22.27 28.64 -21.13
C GLU A 419 23.24 27.68 -20.38
N PRO A 420 23.97 26.80 -21.11
CA PRO A 420 24.77 25.73 -20.46
C PRO A 420 25.86 26.26 -19.54
N ASP A 421 26.42 27.44 -19.81
CA ASP A 421 27.46 28.07 -18.98
C ASP A 421 26.98 28.47 -17.58
N HIS A 422 25.65 28.48 -17.35
CA HIS A 422 25.07 28.74 -16.03
C HIS A 422 25.25 27.58 -15.06
N LEU A 423 25.43 26.37 -15.58
CA LEU A 423 25.49 25.17 -14.80
C LEU A 423 26.89 24.86 -14.27
N ILE A 424 26.96 24.19 -13.15
CA ILE A 424 28.23 23.70 -12.57
C ILE A 424 28.41 22.23 -12.97
N GLU A 425 29.48 21.95 -13.72
CA GLU A 425 29.83 20.57 -14.06
C GLU A 425 30.38 19.84 -12.84
N ILE A 426 29.85 18.66 -12.55
CA ILE A 426 30.27 17.78 -11.44
C ILE A 426 30.99 16.53 -11.94
N GLY A 427 31.33 16.50 -13.21
CA GLY A 427 32.06 15.41 -13.89
C GLY A 427 31.18 14.50 -14.72
N ASN A 428 31.80 13.81 -15.70
CA ASN A 428 31.11 12.86 -16.62
C ASN A 428 29.96 13.47 -17.40
N GLY A 429 30.01 14.76 -17.73
CA GLY A 429 28.89 15.45 -18.38
C GLY A 429 27.65 15.54 -17.51
N LYS A 430 27.81 15.43 -16.18
CA LYS A 430 26.75 15.74 -15.22
C LYS A 430 26.87 17.20 -14.80
N TYR A 431 25.74 17.81 -14.64
CA TYR A 431 25.60 19.21 -14.26
C TYR A 431 24.67 19.37 -13.06
N LYS A 432 24.90 20.39 -12.26
CA LYS A 432 24.02 20.79 -11.18
C LYS A 432 23.75 22.30 -11.24
N LEU A 433 22.67 22.72 -10.58
CA LEU A 433 22.40 24.13 -10.36
C LEU A 433 23.35 24.72 -9.31
N PRO A 434 23.64 26.01 -9.36
CA PRO A 434 24.24 26.75 -8.24
C PRO A 434 23.43 26.56 -6.95
N LEU A 435 24.11 26.52 -5.80
CA LEU A 435 23.46 26.27 -4.50
C LEU A 435 22.37 27.29 -4.18
N ASP A 436 22.60 28.57 -4.50
CA ASP A 436 21.62 29.64 -4.23
C ASP A 436 20.33 29.46 -5.05
N GLU A 437 20.43 28.97 -6.27
CA GLU A 437 19.27 28.64 -7.09
C GLU A 437 18.50 27.42 -6.54
N LYS A 438 19.23 26.37 -6.09
CA LYS A 438 18.58 25.27 -5.39
C LYS A 438 17.84 25.73 -4.14
N LYS A 439 18.46 26.63 -3.33
CA LYS A 439 17.79 27.25 -2.18
C LYS A 439 16.53 28.01 -2.59
N GLN A 440 16.63 28.79 -3.66
CA GLN A 440 15.48 29.55 -4.16
C GLN A 440 14.33 28.62 -4.56
N ILE A 441 14.60 27.55 -5.32
CA ILE A 441 13.58 26.56 -5.69
C ILE A 441 12.97 25.93 -4.43
N LEU A 442 13.81 25.49 -3.47
CA LEU A 442 13.32 24.86 -2.23
C LEU A 442 12.39 25.80 -1.45
N CYS A 443 12.84 27.03 -1.16
CA CYS A 443 12.08 27.98 -0.35
C CYS A 443 10.87 28.58 -1.05
N SER A 444 10.91 28.70 -2.40
CA SER A 444 9.82 29.31 -3.15
C SER A 444 8.74 28.33 -3.56
N CYS A 445 9.12 27.05 -3.83
CA CYS A 445 8.20 26.11 -4.49
C CYS A 445 7.65 25.03 -3.58
N ILE A 446 8.37 24.63 -2.53
CA ILE A 446 8.08 23.43 -1.75
C ILE A 446 7.44 23.77 -0.41
N PHE A 447 6.25 23.22 -0.16
CA PHE A 447 5.45 23.47 1.04
C PHE A 447 4.91 22.15 1.62
N GLY A 448 4.86 22.05 2.95
CA GLY A 448 4.35 20.86 3.64
C GLY A 448 3.55 21.22 4.88
N ILE A 449 2.56 20.42 5.20
CA ILE A 449 1.82 20.50 6.46
C ILE A 449 1.69 19.10 7.03
N ASP A 450 1.98 18.94 8.31
CA ASP A 450 1.67 17.71 9.03
C ASP A 450 1.19 17.99 10.46
N ILE A 451 0.34 17.12 10.98
CA ILE A 451 -0.19 17.21 12.35
C ILE A 451 0.82 16.74 13.40
N ASP A 452 1.80 15.93 13.01
CA ASP A 452 2.88 15.46 13.89
C ASP A 452 4.08 16.38 13.75
N ILE A 453 4.42 17.11 14.83
CA ILE A 453 5.56 18.02 14.86
C ILE A 453 6.88 17.31 14.52
N HIS A 454 7.04 16.05 14.94
CA HIS A 454 8.24 15.28 14.66
C HIS A 454 8.36 14.92 13.18
N ALA A 455 7.24 14.65 12.52
CA ALA A 455 7.21 14.44 11.07
C ALA A 455 7.62 15.71 10.32
N VAL A 456 7.18 16.88 10.78
CA VAL A 456 7.59 18.18 10.24
C VAL A 456 9.12 18.36 10.34
N GLU A 457 9.70 18.07 11.50
CA GLU A 457 11.15 18.19 11.70
C GLU A 457 11.94 17.18 10.83
N VAL A 458 11.43 15.98 10.66
CA VAL A 458 12.02 14.98 9.75
C VAL A 458 11.92 15.44 8.29
N ALA A 459 10.79 16.00 7.87
CA ALA A 459 10.63 16.53 6.52
C ALA A 459 11.61 17.68 6.23
N LYS A 460 11.76 18.62 7.16
CA LYS A 460 12.79 19.67 7.07
C LYS A 460 14.18 19.09 6.96
N PHE A 461 14.52 18.13 7.82
CA PHE A 461 15.81 17.45 7.81
C PHE A 461 16.10 16.77 6.47
N SER A 462 15.16 15.99 5.94
CA SER A 462 15.29 15.29 4.66
C SER A 462 15.50 16.25 3.50
N LEU A 463 14.72 17.35 3.45
CA LEU A 463 14.86 18.39 2.43
C LEU A 463 16.22 19.13 2.50
N LEU A 464 16.72 19.39 3.71
CA LEU A 464 18.02 20.01 3.88
C LEU A 464 19.16 19.08 3.46
N ILE A 465 19.08 17.79 3.79
CA ILE A 465 20.04 16.78 3.32
C ILE A 465 19.99 16.66 1.78
N LYS A 466 18.79 16.75 1.19
CA LYS A 466 18.63 16.72 -0.27
C LYS A 466 19.19 17.96 -0.95
N LEU A 467 19.06 19.13 -0.35
CA LEU A 467 19.63 20.38 -0.86
C LEU A 467 21.15 20.31 -1.02
N ILE A 468 21.83 19.72 -0.03
CA ILE A 468 23.29 19.60 -0.04
C ILE A 468 23.82 18.38 -0.81
N GLU A 469 22.93 17.63 -1.46
CA GLU A 469 23.36 16.53 -2.31
C GLU A 469 24.20 17.04 -3.49
N ASN A 470 25.34 16.36 -3.75
CA ASN A 470 26.34 16.76 -4.73
C ASN A 470 27.04 18.12 -4.42
N GLU A 471 26.89 18.66 -3.21
CA GLU A 471 27.73 19.74 -2.73
C GLU A 471 29.02 19.19 -2.12
N THR A 472 30.10 20.01 -2.16
CA THR A 472 31.40 19.72 -1.60
C THR A 472 31.87 20.94 -0.84
N GLU A 473 32.92 20.80 0.03
CA GLU A 473 33.48 21.95 0.75
C GLU A 473 33.85 23.11 -0.17
N PRO A 474 34.51 22.91 -1.32
CA PRO A 474 34.80 24.01 -2.25
C PRO A 474 33.52 24.71 -2.78
N SER A 475 32.45 23.97 -3.04
CA SER A 475 31.20 24.56 -3.59
C SER A 475 30.42 25.38 -2.58
N VAL A 476 30.64 25.16 -1.29
CA VAL A 476 29.90 25.85 -0.21
C VAL A 476 30.78 26.78 0.63
N ARG A 477 32.11 26.90 0.30
CA ARG A 477 33.09 27.60 1.12
C ARG A 477 32.73 29.04 1.45
N ASP A 478 32.23 29.76 0.45
CA ASP A 478 31.95 31.18 0.57
C ASP A 478 30.45 31.44 0.92
N THR A 479 29.69 30.37 1.09
CA THR A 479 28.26 30.44 1.43
C THR A 479 28.07 30.29 2.94
N THR A 480 27.50 31.30 3.58
CA THR A 480 27.13 31.27 5.01
C THR A 480 25.84 32.07 5.20
N PRO A 481 24.75 31.46 5.66
CA PRO A 481 24.59 30.04 6.00
C PRO A 481 24.45 29.13 4.74
N ILE A 482 24.88 27.87 4.91
CA ILE A 482 24.75 26.86 3.83
C ILE A 482 23.29 26.47 3.62
N LEU A 483 22.52 26.31 4.69
CA LEU A 483 21.13 25.87 4.64
C LEU A 483 20.15 27.04 4.85
N PRO A 484 18.99 27.02 4.19
CA PRO A 484 17.91 27.95 4.49
C PRO A 484 17.11 27.50 5.71
N GLU A 485 16.37 28.40 6.31
CA GLU A 485 15.34 28.09 7.29
C GLU A 485 14.05 27.69 6.58
N LEU A 486 13.45 26.56 6.96
CA LEU A 486 12.25 26.00 6.36
C LEU A 486 11.00 26.14 7.25
N SER A 487 11.06 26.93 8.31
CA SER A 487 9.94 27.12 9.25
C SER A 487 8.70 27.77 8.64
N SER A 488 8.87 28.50 7.52
CA SER A 488 7.75 29.06 6.74
C SER A 488 7.24 28.17 5.62
N ASN A 489 7.92 27.04 5.36
CA ASN A 489 7.61 26.15 4.26
C ASN A 489 6.98 24.84 4.75
N ILE A 490 7.53 24.26 5.81
CA ILE A 490 7.08 23.00 6.39
C ILE A 490 6.53 23.28 7.78
N LEU A 491 5.22 23.13 7.90
CA LEU A 491 4.45 23.71 9.01
C LEU A 491 3.71 22.63 9.80
N HIS A 492 3.68 22.82 11.11
CA HIS A 492 2.97 21.96 12.04
C HIS A 492 1.51 22.42 12.15
N GLY A 493 0.58 21.49 11.89
CA GLY A 493 -0.84 21.78 12.05
C GLY A 493 -1.77 20.79 11.40
N ASN A 494 -3.01 20.81 11.82
CA ASN A 494 -4.08 20.00 11.22
C ASN A 494 -4.61 20.70 9.96
N ALA A 495 -4.21 20.22 8.78
CA ALA A 495 -4.65 20.79 7.50
C ALA A 495 -6.17 20.78 7.29
N LEU A 496 -6.90 19.97 8.06
CA LEU A 496 -8.36 19.83 7.99
C LEU A 496 -9.10 20.75 8.97
N VAL A 497 -8.40 21.39 9.92
CA VAL A 497 -9.01 22.27 10.92
C VAL A 497 -8.30 23.62 10.88
N GLY A 498 -8.98 24.64 10.43
CA GLY A 498 -8.49 26.03 10.40
C GLY A 498 -9.53 26.98 10.96
N ASN A 499 -9.25 28.28 10.85
CA ASN A 499 -10.13 29.34 11.38
C ASN A 499 -11.58 29.24 10.84
N GLN A 500 -11.75 28.83 9.57
CA GLN A 500 -13.07 28.64 8.95
C GLN A 500 -13.85 27.46 9.54
N GLU A 501 -13.17 26.37 9.87
CA GLU A 501 -13.78 25.17 10.46
C GLU A 501 -14.15 25.40 11.92
N LEU A 502 -13.38 26.23 12.64
CA LEU A 502 -13.65 26.60 14.02
C LEU A 502 -14.75 27.67 14.16
N ALA A 503 -15.02 28.41 13.09
CA ALA A 503 -16.00 29.49 13.12
C ALA A 503 -17.41 29.03 13.50
N GLY A 504 -18.07 29.82 14.37
CA GLY A 504 -19.46 29.61 14.80
C GLY A 504 -19.64 28.73 16.04
N LYS A 505 -18.56 28.18 16.61
CA LYS A 505 -18.60 27.48 17.92
C LYS A 505 -17.51 28.02 18.85
N ARG A 506 -17.77 27.97 20.14
CA ARG A 506 -16.76 28.27 21.16
C ARG A 506 -16.16 26.93 21.62
N TYR A 507 -14.87 26.80 21.51
CA TYR A 507 -14.08 25.69 22.01
C TYR A 507 -13.26 26.15 23.22
N SER A 508 -12.99 25.22 24.16
CA SER A 508 -12.04 25.52 25.24
C SER A 508 -10.62 25.64 24.69
N THR A 509 -9.75 26.32 25.44
CA THR A 509 -8.34 26.45 25.09
C THR A 509 -7.69 25.05 24.92
N ASP A 510 -7.96 24.13 25.84
CA ASP A 510 -7.43 22.76 25.77
C ASP A 510 -7.91 22.01 24.53
N THR A 511 -9.17 22.22 24.12
CA THR A 511 -9.68 21.66 22.87
C THR A 511 -8.97 22.24 21.65
N ILE A 512 -8.75 23.54 21.61
CA ILE A 512 -8.03 24.19 20.49
C ILE A 512 -6.59 23.66 20.42
N ILE A 513 -5.90 23.56 21.55
CA ILE A 513 -4.55 23.00 21.60
C ILE A 513 -4.53 21.55 21.06
N SER A 514 -5.50 20.73 21.47
CA SER A 514 -5.58 19.34 21.00
C SER A 514 -5.94 19.17 19.52
N LEU A 515 -6.65 20.15 18.93
CA LEU A 515 -7.00 20.14 17.52
C LEU A 515 -5.83 20.54 16.61
N VAL A 516 -4.82 21.20 17.16
CA VAL A 516 -3.65 21.75 16.45
C VAL A 516 -4.09 22.50 15.16
N PRO A 517 -4.99 23.48 15.26
CA PRO A 517 -5.55 24.10 14.06
C PRO A 517 -4.46 24.78 13.23
N TYR A 518 -4.57 24.64 11.91
CA TYR A 518 -3.63 25.24 10.98
C TYR A 518 -4.17 26.57 10.45
N ASP A 519 -3.36 27.64 10.51
CA ASP A 519 -3.73 28.93 9.93
C ASP A 519 -3.36 28.98 8.43
N TRP A 520 -4.37 28.81 7.58
CA TRP A 520 -4.20 28.84 6.14
C TRP A 520 -3.78 30.21 5.58
N ASP A 521 -3.87 31.28 6.38
CA ASP A 521 -3.42 32.60 5.98
C ASP A 521 -1.87 32.72 6.01
N GLU A 522 -1.17 31.78 6.64
CA GLU A 522 0.30 31.64 6.57
C GLU A 522 0.79 31.06 5.23
N MET A 523 -0.10 30.47 4.42
CA MET A 523 0.21 29.91 3.10
C MET A 523 -0.08 30.91 1.97
N PRO A 524 0.44 30.67 0.76
CA PRO A 524 0.18 31.56 -0.39
C PRO A 524 -1.31 31.82 -0.60
N ALA A 525 -1.71 33.10 -0.58
CA ALA A 525 -3.11 33.53 -0.63
C ALA A 525 -3.87 32.99 -1.87
N ASP A 526 -3.16 32.85 -2.99
CA ASP A 526 -3.72 32.35 -4.26
C ASP A 526 -3.89 30.82 -4.30
N GLY A 527 -3.38 30.11 -3.29
CA GLY A 527 -3.34 28.64 -3.23
C GLY A 527 -2.13 28.03 -3.94
N PHE A 528 -2.19 26.71 -4.18
CA PHE A 528 -1.10 25.94 -4.74
C PHE A 528 -1.33 25.61 -6.21
N ASP A 529 -0.25 25.53 -6.99
CA ASP A 529 -0.31 25.05 -8.38
C ASP A 529 -0.51 23.53 -8.41
N VAL A 530 0.12 22.83 -7.48
CA VAL A 530 -0.01 21.37 -7.31
C VAL A 530 -0.13 21.02 -5.84
N ILE A 531 -1.09 20.16 -5.50
CA ILE A 531 -1.14 19.44 -4.22
C ILE A 531 -1.03 17.95 -4.53
N LEU A 532 -0.04 17.30 -3.94
CA LEU A 532 0.20 15.86 -4.15
C LEU A 532 0.52 15.16 -2.82
N GLY A 533 0.39 13.84 -2.78
CA GLY A 533 0.72 13.10 -1.57
C GLY A 533 -0.06 11.82 -1.38
N ASN A 534 0.07 11.26 -0.17
CA ASN A 534 -0.61 10.07 0.30
C ASN A 534 -1.35 10.39 1.61
N PRO A 535 -2.61 10.84 1.56
CA PRO A 535 -3.35 11.23 2.76
C PRO A 535 -3.66 10.02 3.67
N PRO A 536 -3.87 10.20 4.98
CA PRO A 536 -4.10 9.10 5.92
C PRO A 536 -5.42 8.36 5.66
N TYR A 537 -5.38 6.99 5.70
CA TYR A 537 -6.52 6.10 5.48
C TYR A 537 -7.12 5.64 6.81
N VAL A 538 -7.98 6.48 7.40
CA VAL A 538 -8.62 6.21 8.68
C VAL A 538 -10.13 6.07 8.48
N THR A 539 -10.67 4.91 8.84
CA THR A 539 -12.12 4.67 8.73
C THR A 539 -12.91 5.45 9.77
N THR A 540 -14.23 5.63 9.56
CA THR A 540 -15.10 6.26 10.57
C THR A 540 -15.01 5.56 11.92
N GLU A 541 -14.93 4.22 11.95
CA GLU A 541 -14.81 3.45 13.19
C GLU A 541 -13.52 3.74 13.94
N ASP A 542 -12.40 3.80 13.20
CA ASP A 542 -11.10 4.13 13.77
C ASP A 542 -11.05 5.60 14.21
N MET A 543 -11.66 6.53 13.44
CA MET A 543 -11.74 7.95 13.82
C MET A 543 -12.47 8.13 15.16
N HIS A 544 -13.53 7.38 15.45
CA HIS A 544 -14.21 7.41 16.74
C HIS A 544 -13.35 6.94 17.92
N GLN A 545 -12.33 6.13 17.67
CA GLN A 545 -11.42 5.65 18.70
C GLN A 545 -10.21 6.56 18.90
N LEU A 546 -9.78 7.23 17.83
CA LEU A 546 -8.53 7.98 17.77
C LEU A 546 -8.71 9.48 18.00
N LEU A 547 -9.81 10.06 17.49
CA LEU A 547 -10.03 11.49 17.48
C LEU A 547 -10.84 11.94 18.69
N SER A 548 -10.69 13.21 19.05
CA SER A 548 -11.61 13.84 19.97
C SER A 548 -13.00 14.00 19.34
N ASP A 549 -14.06 13.99 20.17
CA ASP A 549 -15.43 14.26 19.71
C ASP A 549 -15.56 15.61 18.98
N ALA A 550 -14.77 16.57 19.39
CA ALA A 550 -14.73 17.91 18.77
C ALA A 550 -14.19 17.81 17.33
N GLU A 551 -13.06 17.14 17.13
CA GLU A 551 -12.42 16.95 15.83
C GLU A 551 -13.32 16.18 14.87
N PHE A 552 -13.85 15.04 15.30
CA PHE A 552 -14.78 14.26 14.49
C PHE A 552 -16.04 15.05 14.09
N THR A 553 -16.58 15.84 15.04
CA THR A 553 -17.75 16.69 14.80
C THR A 553 -17.44 17.78 13.76
N ILE A 554 -16.24 18.38 13.78
CA ILE A 554 -15.80 19.34 12.76
C ILE A 554 -15.76 18.66 11.41
N TYR A 555 -15.10 17.52 11.29
CA TYR A 555 -15.00 16.79 10.03
C TYR A 555 -16.37 16.46 9.44
N LYS A 556 -17.28 15.95 10.28
CA LYS A 556 -18.62 15.56 9.85
C LYS A 556 -19.49 16.74 9.39
N ASN A 557 -19.33 17.91 9.98
CA ASN A 557 -20.21 19.05 9.73
C ASN A 557 -19.67 20.05 8.71
N LYS A 558 -18.36 20.12 8.53
CA LYS A 558 -17.72 21.14 7.70
C LYS A 558 -17.34 20.64 6.29
N TYR A 559 -17.26 19.34 6.09
CA TYR A 559 -16.93 18.74 4.80
C TYR A 559 -18.15 18.10 4.13
N LYS A 560 -18.34 18.37 2.84
CA LYS A 560 -19.42 17.78 2.04
C LYS A 560 -19.20 16.30 1.76
N SER A 561 -17.93 15.90 1.64
CA SER A 561 -17.52 14.51 1.40
C SER A 561 -17.68 13.61 2.62
N SER A 562 -17.91 14.17 3.82
CA SER A 562 -18.15 13.43 5.06
C SER A 562 -19.56 12.81 5.11
N HIS A 563 -19.82 11.87 4.20
CA HIS A 563 -21.13 11.23 4.05
C HIS A 563 -21.13 9.79 4.59
N LYS A 564 -22.11 9.44 5.42
CA LYS A 564 -22.25 8.09 6.05
C LYS A 564 -20.97 7.71 6.82
N GLN A 565 -20.46 6.50 6.59
CA GLN A 565 -19.19 6.00 7.14
C GLN A 565 -18.04 6.34 6.18
N PHE A 566 -17.66 7.63 6.17
CA PHE A 566 -16.59 8.14 5.31
C PHE A 566 -15.20 7.82 5.85
N ASP A 567 -14.22 7.77 4.97
CA ASP A 567 -12.81 7.69 5.35
C ASP A 567 -12.15 9.08 5.38
N LYS A 568 -11.10 9.24 6.19
CA LYS A 568 -10.40 10.52 6.37
C LYS A 568 -9.85 11.08 5.05
N TYR A 569 -9.38 10.22 4.14
CA TYR A 569 -8.88 10.68 2.83
C TYR A 569 -9.96 11.35 1.96
N PHE A 570 -11.26 11.12 2.19
CA PHE A 570 -12.33 11.83 1.47
C PHE A 570 -12.26 13.33 1.70
N ILE A 571 -12.08 13.70 2.95
CA ILE A 571 -12.02 15.13 3.34
C ILE A 571 -10.67 15.75 2.98
N PHE A 572 -9.59 14.96 2.86
CA PHE A 572 -8.32 15.44 2.31
C PHE A 572 -8.42 15.76 0.82
N LEU A 573 -9.10 14.94 0.01
CA LEU A 573 -9.38 15.24 -1.40
C LEU A 573 -10.22 16.52 -1.55
N GLU A 574 -11.24 16.70 -0.72
CA GLU A 574 -12.04 17.92 -0.71
C GLU A 574 -11.18 19.13 -0.32
N ARG A 575 -10.35 19.01 0.73
CA ARG A 575 -9.45 20.09 1.17
C ARG A 575 -8.44 20.45 0.10
N ALA A 576 -7.84 19.48 -0.56
CA ALA A 576 -6.88 19.71 -1.64
C ALA A 576 -7.53 20.50 -2.80
N LEU A 577 -8.74 20.10 -3.24
CA LEU A 577 -9.49 20.85 -4.26
C LEU A 577 -9.87 22.29 -3.81
N GLN A 578 -10.10 22.50 -2.51
CA GLN A 578 -10.36 23.86 -1.99
C GLN A 578 -9.12 24.74 -2.07
N LYS A 579 -7.94 24.17 -1.77
CA LYS A 579 -6.68 24.92 -1.58
C LYS A 579 -5.79 24.98 -2.82
N VAL A 580 -6.05 24.20 -3.84
CA VAL A 580 -5.38 24.33 -5.13
C VAL A 580 -5.94 25.54 -5.90
N LYS A 581 -5.10 26.23 -6.68
CA LYS A 581 -5.50 27.34 -7.58
C LYS A 581 -6.53 26.88 -8.61
N ASN A 582 -7.26 27.80 -9.18
CA ASN A 582 -8.00 27.50 -10.41
C ASN A 582 -7.02 27.01 -11.49
N GLU A 583 -7.39 25.95 -12.21
CA GLU A 583 -6.54 25.22 -13.13
C GLU A 583 -5.34 24.48 -12.51
N GLY A 584 -5.14 24.56 -11.20
CA GLY A 584 -4.12 23.80 -10.48
C GLY A 584 -4.51 22.32 -10.34
N TYR A 585 -3.55 21.49 -9.97
CA TYR A 585 -3.63 20.03 -9.99
C TYR A 585 -3.65 19.41 -8.58
N VAL A 586 -4.39 18.33 -8.43
CA VAL A 586 -4.33 17.45 -7.25
C VAL A 586 -3.97 16.05 -7.69
N CYS A 587 -2.90 15.47 -7.14
CA CYS A 587 -2.45 14.12 -7.41
C CYS A 587 -2.32 13.32 -6.12
N TYR A 588 -3.29 12.45 -5.83
CA TYR A 588 -3.30 11.65 -4.62
C TYR A 588 -3.34 10.16 -4.93
N ILE A 589 -2.60 9.37 -4.13
CA ILE A 589 -2.82 7.94 -4.04
C ILE A 589 -3.81 7.67 -2.91
N VAL A 590 -4.90 6.97 -3.21
CA VAL A 590 -6.01 6.73 -2.27
C VAL A 590 -6.60 5.34 -2.47
N PRO A 591 -7.24 4.75 -1.45
CA PRO A 591 -7.98 3.52 -1.62
C PRO A 591 -9.08 3.64 -2.68
N ASN A 592 -9.14 2.67 -3.60
CA ASN A 592 -10.09 2.70 -4.74
C ASN A 592 -11.55 2.39 -4.35
N LYS A 593 -11.79 1.95 -3.12
CA LYS A 593 -13.13 1.58 -2.65
C LYS A 593 -14.18 2.67 -2.79
N PHE A 594 -13.79 3.96 -2.80
CA PHE A 594 -14.73 5.06 -2.96
C PHE A 594 -15.46 5.06 -4.31
N PHE A 595 -14.93 4.38 -5.34
CA PHE A 595 -15.61 4.22 -6.62
C PHE A 595 -16.97 3.53 -6.47
N LYS A 596 -17.09 2.61 -5.53
CA LYS A 596 -18.16 1.63 -5.46
C LYS A 596 -19.05 1.78 -4.22
N ILE A 597 -18.49 2.17 -3.05
CA ILE A 597 -19.23 2.21 -1.78
C ILE A 597 -20.20 3.38 -1.68
N SER A 598 -21.29 3.19 -0.91
CA SER A 598 -22.32 4.23 -0.72
C SER A 598 -21.80 5.48 -0.01
N ALA A 599 -20.81 5.36 0.88
CA ALA A 599 -20.20 6.49 1.56
C ALA A 599 -19.46 7.43 0.57
N GLY A 600 -18.94 6.89 -0.54
CA GLY A 600 -18.23 7.64 -1.57
C GLY A 600 -19.10 8.55 -2.45
N ALA A 601 -20.43 8.51 -2.35
CA ALA A 601 -21.32 9.20 -3.27
C ALA A 601 -21.02 10.71 -3.40
N LYS A 602 -20.90 11.42 -2.28
CA LYS A 602 -20.61 12.87 -2.31
C LYS A 602 -19.23 13.18 -2.86
N LEU A 603 -18.25 12.36 -2.53
CA LEU A 603 -16.90 12.49 -3.07
C LEU A 603 -16.91 12.26 -4.59
N ARG A 604 -17.53 11.18 -5.08
CA ARG A 604 -17.65 10.89 -6.52
C ARG A 604 -18.26 12.05 -7.29
N GLY A 605 -19.39 12.59 -6.80
CA GLY A 605 -20.05 13.74 -7.44
C GLY A 605 -19.16 15.00 -7.45
N MET A 606 -18.29 15.15 -6.47
CA MET A 606 -17.33 16.27 -6.42
C MET A 606 -16.19 16.08 -7.41
N LEU A 607 -15.63 14.87 -7.51
CA LEU A 607 -14.46 14.59 -8.33
C LEU A 607 -14.78 14.44 -9.83
N SER A 608 -16.00 13.99 -10.17
CA SER A 608 -16.40 13.59 -11.53
C SER A 608 -16.05 14.61 -12.62
N ASN A 609 -16.20 15.91 -12.34
CA ASN A 609 -15.95 16.97 -13.31
C ASN A 609 -14.49 17.45 -13.36
N HIS A 610 -13.63 16.94 -12.50
CA HIS A 610 -12.25 17.39 -12.33
C HIS A 610 -11.18 16.37 -12.72
N LEU A 611 -11.60 15.12 -13.03
CA LEU A 611 -10.67 14.05 -13.37
C LEU A 611 -9.96 14.31 -14.69
N ILE A 612 -8.61 14.15 -14.67
CA ILE A 612 -7.75 14.08 -15.85
C ILE A 612 -7.33 12.64 -16.08
N SER A 613 -6.94 11.95 -15.03
CA SER A 613 -6.61 10.52 -15.10
C SER A 613 -6.88 9.80 -13.81
N LEU A 614 -7.13 8.51 -13.94
CA LEU A 614 -7.40 7.58 -12.86
C LEU A 614 -6.68 6.27 -13.16
N ASP A 615 -5.62 5.98 -12.39
CA ASP A 615 -4.90 4.71 -12.47
C ASP A 615 -5.41 3.81 -11.36
N ASP A 616 -6.10 2.75 -11.71
CA ASP A 616 -6.73 1.81 -10.78
C ASP A 616 -5.90 0.51 -10.70
N PHE A 617 -5.37 0.23 -9.52
CA PHE A 617 -4.57 -0.97 -9.26
C PHE A 617 -5.43 -2.20 -8.89
N GLY A 618 -6.76 -2.06 -8.94
CA GLY A 618 -7.66 -3.16 -8.63
C GLY A 618 -7.34 -3.82 -7.31
N ALA A 619 -7.00 -5.11 -7.35
CA ALA A 619 -6.59 -5.91 -6.19
C ALA A 619 -5.05 -6.03 -6.03
N ALA A 620 -4.25 -5.35 -6.87
CA ALA A 620 -2.80 -5.40 -6.77
C ALA A 620 -2.30 -4.73 -5.48
N GLN A 621 -1.35 -5.38 -4.82
CA GLN A 621 -0.75 -4.89 -3.58
C GLN A 621 0.40 -3.93 -3.91
N LEU A 622 0.27 -2.68 -3.49
CA LEU A 622 1.31 -1.66 -3.60
C LEU A 622 2.18 -1.55 -2.36
N PHE A 623 1.61 -1.87 -1.20
CA PHE A 623 2.23 -1.67 0.11
C PHE A 623 2.60 -3.02 0.71
N GLU A 624 3.87 -3.18 1.13
CA GLU A 624 4.39 -4.46 1.62
C GLU A 624 3.69 -4.96 2.88
N ASP A 625 3.37 -4.04 3.81
CA ASP A 625 2.87 -4.39 5.14
C ASP A 625 1.34 -4.31 5.27
N LYS A 626 0.61 -3.88 4.25
CA LYS A 626 -0.83 -3.61 4.34
C LYS A 626 -1.57 -3.96 3.07
N THR A 627 -2.66 -4.70 3.23
CA THR A 627 -3.61 -4.97 2.15
C THR A 627 -4.49 -3.74 1.91
N ILE A 628 -4.07 -2.87 0.98
CA ILE A 628 -4.81 -1.68 0.56
C ILE A 628 -4.91 -1.69 -0.96
N TYR A 629 -6.12 -1.73 -1.48
CA TYR A 629 -6.39 -1.60 -2.91
C TYR A 629 -6.46 -0.12 -3.27
N SER A 630 -5.54 0.33 -4.08
CA SER A 630 -5.27 1.75 -4.30
C SER A 630 -5.60 2.21 -5.71
N SER A 631 -5.72 3.50 -5.86
CA SER A 631 -5.77 4.21 -7.13
C SER A 631 -4.97 5.51 -7.05
N ILE A 632 -4.39 5.96 -8.16
CA ILE A 632 -3.84 7.29 -8.29
C ILE A 632 -4.86 8.15 -9.02
N VAL A 633 -5.25 9.25 -8.37
CA VAL A 633 -6.25 10.19 -8.87
C VAL A 633 -5.55 11.49 -9.22
N LEU A 634 -5.57 11.87 -10.51
CA LEU A 634 -5.10 13.18 -10.97
C LEU A 634 -6.30 14.04 -11.36
N LEU A 635 -6.43 15.16 -10.67
CA LEU A 635 -7.50 16.14 -10.85
C LEU A 635 -6.92 17.46 -11.32
N GLN A 636 -7.72 18.23 -12.05
CA GLN A 636 -7.46 19.65 -12.28
C GLN A 636 -8.69 20.47 -11.85
N LYS A 637 -8.49 21.57 -11.12
CA LYS A 637 -9.60 22.42 -10.66
C LYS A 637 -10.20 23.26 -11.79
N ARG A 638 -10.71 22.57 -12.77
CA ARG A 638 -11.56 23.08 -13.85
C ARG A 638 -12.47 21.95 -14.35
N VAL A 639 -13.50 22.28 -15.10
CA VAL A 639 -14.36 21.29 -15.72
C VAL A 639 -13.60 20.58 -16.83
N GLN A 640 -13.54 19.26 -16.77
CA GLN A 640 -12.93 18.39 -17.76
C GLN A 640 -14.02 17.64 -18.52
N GLU A 641 -13.85 17.49 -19.85
CA GLU A 641 -14.76 16.73 -20.70
C GLU A 641 -14.44 15.25 -20.69
N ARG A 642 -13.14 14.91 -20.63
CA ARG A 642 -12.62 13.55 -20.74
C ARG A 642 -11.51 13.29 -19.71
N PHE A 643 -11.36 12.05 -19.36
CA PHE A 643 -10.25 11.57 -18.53
C PHE A 643 -9.75 10.22 -19.02
N THR A 644 -8.49 9.93 -18.74
CA THR A 644 -7.89 8.62 -19.00
C THR A 644 -8.12 7.69 -17.81
N TYR A 645 -8.75 6.56 -18.05
CA TYR A 645 -8.82 5.46 -17.09
C TYR A 645 -7.80 4.40 -17.48
N THR A 646 -6.96 4.00 -16.53
CA THR A 646 -5.95 2.95 -16.71
C THR A 646 -6.20 1.85 -15.68
N ASN A 647 -6.39 0.61 -16.16
CA ASN A 647 -6.34 -0.56 -15.30
C ASN A 647 -4.88 -1.01 -15.17
N VAL A 648 -4.37 -1.11 -13.95
CA VAL A 648 -2.95 -1.34 -13.67
C VAL A 648 -2.78 -2.68 -12.96
N ASP A 649 -2.23 -3.65 -13.66
CA ASP A 649 -1.94 -4.97 -13.10
C ASP A 649 -0.65 -4.99 -12.27
N SER A 650 0.29 -4.11 -12.59
CA SER A 650 1.60 -4.00 -11.95
C SER A 650 2.04 -2.54 -11.84
N ALA A 651 2.37 -2.12 -10.62
CA ALA A 651 2.94 -0.79 -10.38
C ALA A 651 4.24 -0.55 -11.17
N ASN A 652 5.06 -1.58 -11.32
CA ASN A 652 6.29 -1.50 -12.11
C ASN A 652 6.03 -1.22 -13.58
N ASP A 653 5.00 -1.84 -14.17
CA ASP A 653 4.67 -1.63 -15.58
C ASP A 653 4.19 -0.20 -15.83
N LEU A 654 3.38 0.34 -14.93
CA LEU A 654 2.95 1.73 -14.99
C LEU A 654 4.13 2.71 -14.89
N TRP A 655 4.97 2.51 -13.88
CA TRP A 655 6.15 3.37 -13.68
C TRP A 655 7.15 3.28 -14.85
N LEU A 656 7.34 2.09 -15.43
CA LEU A 656 8.22 1.89 -16.60
C LEU A 656 7.64 2.43 -17.90
N GLY A 657 6.39 2.91 -17.90
CA GLY A 657 5.71 3.36 -19.10
C GLY A 657 5.44 2.25 -20.10
N LYS A 658 5.31 1.00 -19.63
CA LYS A 658 4.91 -0.12 -20.49
C LYS A 658 3.46 0.06 -20.93
N PRO A 659 3.07 -0.54 -22.06
CA PRO A 659 1.67 -0.51 -22.48
C PRO A 659 0.76 -1.03 -21.37
N THR A 660 -0.22 -0.23 -21.01
CA THR A 660 -1.26 -0.57 -20.04
C THR A 660 -2.63 -0.46 -20.70
N ASP A 661 -3.62 -1.15 -20.14
CA ASP A 661 -5.00 -1.09 -20.59
C ASP A 661 -5.62 0.27 -20.22
N SER A 662 -5.39 1.27 -21.08
CA SER A 662 -5.87 2.64 -20.90
C SER A 662 -6.95 2.97 -21.92
N ILE A 663 -8.01 3.62 -21.45
CA ILE A 663 -9.08 4.15 -22.29
C ILE A 663 -9.42 5.58 -21.92
N GLU A 664 -9.91 6.32 -22.91
CA GLU A 664 -10.44 7.66 -22.69
C GLU A 664 -11.95 7.60 -22.44
N LEU A 665 -12.40 8.10 -21.30
CA LEU A 665 -13.80 8.14 -20.88
C LEU A 665 -14.29 9.59 -20.74
N ASN A 666 -15.60 9.80 -20.91
CA ASN A 666 -16.20 11.11 -20.70
C ASN A 666 -16.47 11.35 -19.19
N ASN A 667 -16.05 12.47 -18.66
CA ASN A 667 -16.37 12.88 -17.27
C ASN A 667 -17.89 12.93 -17.02
N SER A 668 -18.69 13.29 -18.04
CA SER A 668 -20.15 13.30 -17.96
C SER A 668 -20.78 11.91 -17.72
N SER A 669 -20.04 10.82 -17.91
CA SER A 669 -20.48 9.46 -17.56
C SER A 669 -20.36 9.17 -16.06
N LEU A 670 -19.66 10.00 -15.33
CA LEU A 670 -19.45 9.88 -13.89
C LEU A 670 -20.41 10.81 -13.13
N ASN A 671 -20.88 10.32 -11.99
CA ASN A 671 -21.75 11.07 -11.09
C ASN A 671 -21.56 10.56 -9.65
N ASP A 672 -22.51 10.78 -8.77
CA ASP A 672 -22.49 10.31 -7.38
C ASP A 672 -22.84 8.81 -7.21
N LEU A 673 -23.32 8.14 -8.26
CA LEU A 673 -23.53 6.69 -8.26
C LEU A 673 -22.19 5.94 -8.34
N PRO A 674 -22.16 4.62 -8.04
CA PRO A 674 -20.97 3.82 -8.26
C PRO A 674 -20.43 3.95 -9.68
N TRP A 675 -19.12 4.24 -9.80
CA TRP A 675 -18.50 4.42 -11.10
C TRP A 675 -18.32 3.07 -11.79
N LYS A 676 -18.78 2.98 -13.03
CA LYS A 676 -18.61 1.79 -13.88
C LYS A 676 -17.34 1.95 -14.70
N LEU A 677 -16.23 1.49 -14.16
CA LEU A 677 -14.90 1.61 -14.77
C LEU A 677 -14.45 0.27 -15.35
N SER A 678 -14.09 0.25 -16.63
CA SER A 678 -13.57 -0.93 -17.33
C SER A 678 -12.71 -0.47 -18.51
N PRO A 679 -11.63 -1.17 -18.87
CA PRO A 679 -10.89 -0.92 -20.09
C PRO A 679 -11.63 -1.42 -21.35
N ASP A 680 -12.69 -2.21 -21.19
CA ASP A 680 -13.48 -2.76 -22.30
C ASP A 680 -14.61 -1.82 -22.74
N PHE A 681 -14.33 -1.05 -23.79
CA PHE A 681 -15.26 -0.08 -24.35
C PHE A 681 -16.55 -0.72 -24.91
N GLU A 682 -16.46 -1.87 -25.58
CA GLU A 682 -17.64 -2.55 -26.14
C GLU A 682 -18.59 -2.99 -25.04
N PHE A 683 -18.03 -3.50 -23.97
CA PHE A 683 -18.82 -3.88 -22.79
C PHE A 683 -19.49 -2.66 -22.14
N LEU A 684 -18.77 -1.56 -21.94
CA LEU A 684 -19.37 -0.32 -21.39
C LEU A 684 -20.47 0.23 -22.30
N ALA A 685 -20.29 0.17 -23.62
CA ALA A 685 -21.31 0.56 -24.58
C ALA A 685 -22.57 -0.33 -24.47
N THR A 686 -22.38 -1.65 -24.32
CA THR A 686 -23.49 -2.60 -24.10
C THR A 686 -24.28 -2.25 -22.83
N ILE A 687 -23.58 -2.01 -21.73
CA ILE A 687 -24.22 -1.63 -20.44
C ILE A 687 -25.01 -0.31 -20.60
N LYS A 688 -24.44 0.66 -21.29
CA LYS A 688 -25.13 1.93 -21.54
C LYS A 688 -26.39 1.76 -22.39
N ASN A 689 -26.35 0.89 -23.38
CA ASN A 689 -27.50 0.62 -24.24
C ASN A 689 -28.69 0.01 -23.46
N ILE A 690 -28.44 -0.85 -22.50
CA ILE A 690 -29.49 -1.45 -21.70
C ILE A 690 -30.04 -0.53 -20.58
N GLU A 691 -29.35 0.55 -20.22
CA GLU A 691 -29.78 1.44 -19.12
C GLU A 691 -31.19 2.01 -19.31
N SER A 692 -31.63 2.21 -20.55
CA SER A 692 -32.98 2.73 -20.88
C SER A 692 -34.11 1.71 -20.77
N VAL A 693 -33.78 0.40 -20.78
CA VAL A 693 -34.76 -0.71 -20.82
C VAL A 693 -34.61 -1.65 -19.62
N CYS A 694 -33.75 -1.37 -18.68
CA CYS A 694 -33.54 -2.17 -17.48
C CYS A 694 -34.16 -1.52 -16.24
N VAL A 695 -34.43 -2.35 -15.26
CA VAL A 695 -34.75 -1.94 -13.89
C VAL A 695 -33.74 -2.52 -12.92
N SER A 696 -33.63 -1.99 -11.70
CA SER A 696 -32.83 -2.64 -10.68
C SER A 696 -33.37 -4.01 -10.30
N LEU A 697 -32.50 -5.00 -10.06
CA LEU A 697 -32.92 -6.36 -9.70
C LEU A 697 -33.85 -6.38 -8.48
N GLU A 698 -33.71 -5.45 -7.55
CA GLU A 698 -34.64 -5.31 -6.40
C GLU A 698 -36.11 -5.02 -6.79
N LYS A 699 -36.38 -4.59 -8.02
CA LYS A 699 -37.75 -4.44 -8.52
C LYS A 699 -38.39 -5.78 -8.90
N VAL A 700 -37.57 -6.78 -9.20
CA VAL A 700 -38.01 -8.09 -9.71
C VAL A 700 -37.86 -9.18 -8.65
N ALA A 701 -36.88 -9.05 -7.74
CA ALA A 701 -36.56 -10.04 -6.73
C ALA A 701 -36.42 -9.39 -5.34
N GLU A 702 -36.68 -10.17 -4.29
CA GLU A 702 -36.36 -9.80 -2.92
C GLU A 702 -34.95 -10.27 -2.57
N ILE A 703 -34.13 -9.33 -2.04
CA ILE A 703 -32.73 -9.59 -1.75
C ILE A 703 -32.48 -9.27 -0.27
N PHE A 704 -32.01 -10.26 0.48
CA PHE A 704 -31.82 -10.11 1.94
C PHE A 704 -30.63 -10.88 2.47
N ASN A 705 -30.09 -10.37 3.58
CA ASN A 705 -28.96 -10.99 4.27
C ASN A 705 -29.40 -12.20 5.08
N GLY A 706 -28.46 -13.11 5.33
CA GLY A 706 -28.66 -14.19 6.29
C GLY A 706 -28.82 -13.70 7.72
N ILE A 707 -29.13 -14.62 8.62
CA ILE A 707 -29.31 -14.34 10.05
C ILE A 707 -27.96 -14.19 10.77
N GLN A 708 -27.93 -13.36 11.82
CA GLN A 708 -26.75 -13.14 12.64
C GLN A 708 -27.06 -13.37 14.11
N THR A 709 -26.60 -14.51 14.64
CA THR A 709 -26.85 -14.90 16.04
C THR A 709 -25.98 -14.13 17.04
N SER A 710 -24.80 -13.66 16.64
CA SER A 710 -23.76 -13.07 17.49
C SER A 710 -23.30 -13.99 18.65
N ALA A 711 -23.42 -15.32 18.48
CA ALA A 711 -23.07 -16.33 19.49
C ALA A 711 -22.26 -17.50 18.91
N GLU A 712 -21.36 -17.19 17.96
CA GLU A 712 -20.59 -18.20 17.21
C GLU A 712 -19.29 -18.62 17.93
N ARG A 713 -18.64 -17.72 18.66
CA ARG A 713 -17.30 -17.96 19.26
C ARG A 713 -17.39 -18.15 20.77
N PRO A 714 -16.53 -18.99 21.37
CA PRO A 714 -15.56 -19.92 20.78
C PRO A 714 -16.21 -21.14 20.13
N LYS A 715 -17.45 -21.49 20.48
CA LYS A 715 -18.29 -22.53 19.86
C LYS A 715 -19.71 -22.01 19.67
N PRO A 716 -20.40 -22.38 18.57
CA PRO A 716 -21.78 -21.94 18.34
C PRO A 716 -22.71 -22.46 19.42
N ILE A 717 -23.71 -21.62 19.76
CA ILE A 717 -24.73 -21.98 20.74
C ILE A 717 -26.06 -22.30 20.04
N TYR A 718 -26.48 -21.47 19.09
CA TYR A 718 -27.80 -21.62 18.50
C TYR A 718 -27.95 -22.77 17.51
N TRP A 719 -26.86 -23.27 16.92
CA TRP A 719 -26.95 -24.30 15.91
C TRP A 719 -26.09 -25.53 16.23
N PHE A 720 -26.49 -26.66 15.63
CA PHE A 720 -25.89 -27.96 15.82
C PHE A 720 -25.54 -28.58 14.47
N SER A 721 -24.41 -29.29 14.37
CA SER A 721 -24.06 -30.15 13.21
C SER A 721 -24.70 -31.53 13.34
N GLY A 722 -24.77 -32.25 12.24
CA GLY A 722 -25.34 -33.58 12.22
C GLY A 722 -24.69 -34.57 13.20
N ASP A 723 -23.39 -34.47 13.39
CA ASP A 723 -22.61 -35.27 14.35
C ASP A 723 -22.88 -34.91 15.82
N GLU A 724 -23.45 -33.74 16.12
CA GLU A 724 -23.90 -33.39 17.46
C GLU A 724 -25.33 -33.88 17.76
N ILE A 725 -26.08 -34.32 16.75
CA ILE A 725 -27.40 -34.91 16.87
C ILE A 725 -27.25 -36.40 17.06
N ILE A 726 -27.53 -36.90 18.27
CA ILE A 726 -27.33 -38.30 18.63
C ILE A 726 -28.61 -39.17 18.54
N ASN A 727 -29.80 -38.54 18.58
CA ASN A 727 -31.07 -39.21 18.44
C ASN A 727 -32.15 -38.21 18.00
N GLU A 728 -33.12 -38.69 17.26
CA GLU A 728 -34.25 -37.91 16.80
C GLU A 728 -35.52 -38.78 16.86
N ASN A 729 -36.56 -38.27 17.50
CA ASN A 729 -37.88 -38.88 17.55
C ASN A 729 -38.94 -37.95 16.91
N ASP A 730 -40.23 -38.23 17.01
CA ASP A 730 -41.26 -37.45 16.37
C ASP A 730 -41.37 -36.02 16.85
N THR A 731 -41.01 -35.70 18.08
CA THR A 731 -41.23 -34.42 18.75
C THR A 731 -39.95 -33.71 19.15
N THR A 732 -38.88 -34.45 19.42
CA THR A 732 -37.63 -33.91 19.94
C THR A 732 -36.40 -34.38 19.16
N VAL A 733 -35.33 -33.60 19.25
CA VAL A 733 -33.98 -33.93 18.82
C VAL A 733 -33.09 -33.93 20.04
N THR A 734 -32.37 -35.04 20.26
CA THR A 734 -31.38 -35.11 21.30
C THR A 734 -30.00 -34.72 20.76
N ILE A 735 -29.44 -33.67 21.32
CA ILE A 735 -28.08 -33.18 20.97
C ILE A 735 -27.09 -33.44 22.08
N GLN A 736 -25.81 -33.55 21.70
CA GLN A 736 -24.71 -33.63 22.66
C GLN A 736 -23.78 -32.43 22.47
N LYS A 737 -23.63 -31.65 23.52
CA LYS A 737 -22.65 -30.54 23.61
C LYS A 737 -21.65 -30.82 24.74
N GLY A 738 -20.45 -31.22 24.37
CA GLY A 738 -19.46 -31.72 25.34
C GLY A 738 -19.95 -32.98 26.05
N ASN A 739 -20.02 -32.95 27.38
CA ASN A 739 -20.47 -34.10 28.20
C ASN A 739 -21.96 -34.03 28.54
N LYS A 740 -22.69 -33.01 28.09
CA LYS A 740 -24.14 -32.85 28.39
C LYS A 740 -24.96 -33.22 27.16
N LYS A 741 -26.13 -33.81 27.44
CA LYS A 741 -27.18 -34.10 26.48
C LYS A 741 -28.39 -33.26 26.77
N TYR A 742 -29.03 -32.77 25.69
CA TYR A 742 -30.23 -31.94 25.74
C TYR A 742 -31.23 -32.49 24.76
N GLU A 743 -32.48 -32.52 25.16
CA GLU A 743 -33.63 -32.79 24.29
C GLU A 743 -34.26 -31.48 23.90
N ILE A 744 -34.29 -31.18 22.62
CA ILE A 744 -34.77 -29.91 22.06
C ILE A 744 -35.98 -30.23 21.17
N GLU A 745 -37.05 -29.45 21.30
CA GLU A 745 -38.26 -29.58 20.56
C GLU A 745 -38.02 -29.32 19.06
N LYS A 746 -38.49 -30.24 18.17
CA LYS A 746 -38.32 -30.10 16.72
C LYS A 746 -38.96 -28.85 16.15
N SER A 747 -40.10 -28.44 16.70
CA SER A 747 -40.88 -27.31 16.20
C SER A 747 -40.14 -25.96 16.29
N ILE A 748 -39.15 -25.84 17.21
CA ILE A 748 -38.32 -24.64 17.33
C ILE A 748 -37.07 -24.73 16.47
N LEU A 749 -36.76 -25.92 15.91
CA LEU A 749 -35.58 -26.12 15.08
C LEU A 749 -35.87 -25.88 13.62
N LYS A 750 -34.94 -25.23 12.91
CA LYS A 750 -35.01 -25.00 11.45
C LYS A 750 -33.74 -25.55 10.78
N PRO A 751 -33.83 -25.98 9.52
CA PRO A 751 -32.63 -26.28 8.72
C PRO A 751 -31.73 -25.06 8.65
N TYR A 752 -30.43 -25.25 8.73
CA TYR A 752 -29.45 -24.15 8.76
C TYR A 752 -28.31 -24.37 7.80
N PHE A 753 -28.17 -23.48 6.83
CA PHE A 753 -27.11 -23.54 5.83
C PHE A 753 -25.87 -22.79 6.30
N LYS A 754 -24.87 -23.58 6.63
CA LYS A 754 -23.50 -23.12 6.97
C LYS A 754 -22.50 -24.20 6.58
N PRO A 755 -22.14 -24.32 5.29
CA PRO A 755 -21.27 -25.36 4.81
C PRO A 755 -19.86 -25.25 5.41
N THR A 756 -19.15 -26.38 5.44
CA THR A 756 -17.71 -26.40 5.68
C THR A 756 -16.96 -25.95 4.39
N LYS A 757 -15.70 -25.58 4.50
CA LYS A 757 -14.89 -25.26 3.32
C LYS A 757 -14.81 -26.39 2.29
N ALA A 758 -14.84 -27.63 2.75
CA ALA A 758 -14.82 -28.81 1.86
C ALA A 758 -16.17 -28.98 1.14
N THR A 759 -17.28 -28.87 1.85
CA THR A 759 -18.64 -28.95 1.26
C THR A 759 -18.88 -27.81 0.29
N GLU A 760 -18.43 -26.61 0.62
CA GLU A 760 -18.61 -25.41 -0.19
C GLU A 760 -17.93 -25.53 -1.58
N LYS A 761 -16.80 -26.19 -1.67
CA LYS A 761 -16.09 -26.41 -2.96
C LYS A 761 -16.88 -27.25 -3.98
N GLY A 762 -17.81 -28.07 -3.53
CA GLY A 762 -18.65 -28.91 -4.38
C GLY A 762 -19.94 -28.21 -4.85
N LEU A 763 -20.23 -27.01 -4.33
CA LEU A 763 -21.47 -26.31 -4.66
C LEU A 763 -21.33 -25.49 -5.95
N THR A 764 -22.30 -25.62 -6.85
CA THR A 764 -22.37 -24.91 -8.12
C THR A 764 -23.70 -24.15 -8.24
N THR A 765 -23.87 -23.34 -9.27
CA THR A 765 -25.07 -22.56 -9.52
C THR A 765 -26.34 -23.42 -9.54
N TYR A 766 -26.32 -24.57 -10.20
CA TYR A 766 -27.49 -25.44 -10.32
C TYR A 766 -27.51 -26.58 -9.30
N THR A 767 -26.85 -26.44 -8.16
CA THR A 767 -26.91 -27.41 -7.06
C THR A 767 -28.19 -27.20 -6.25
N LYS A 768 -28.90 -28.29 -5.93
CA LYS A 768 -29.93 -28.30 -4.88
C LYS A 768 -29.24 -28.40 -3.53
N LEU A 769 -29.57 -27.48 -2.64
CA LEU A 769 -28.93 -27.43 -1.32
C LEU A 769 -29.64 -28.39 -0.36
N SER A 770 -28.86 -29.07 0.46
CA SER A 770 -29.28 -29.83 1.62
C SER A 770 -28.37 -29.52 2.83
N THR A 771 -28.86 -29.76 4.03
CA THR A 771 -28.10 -29.53 5.26
C THR A 771 -28.44 -30.52 6.36
N ASP A 772 -27.44 -31.02 7.04
CA ASP A 772 -27.57 -31.79 8.27
C ASP A 772 -27.66 -30.93 9.53
N LYS A 773 -27.52 -29.59 9.40
CA LYS A 773 -27.48 -28.67 10.52
C LYS A 773 -28.87 -28.17 10.88
N ARG A 774 -29.06 -27.98 12.18
CA ARG A 774 -30.29 -27.42 12.74
C ARG A 774 -29.94 -26.21 13.61
N ILE A 775 -30.82 -25.18 13.58
CA ILE A 775 -30.68 -23.99 14.39
C ILE A 775 -31.94 -23.79 15.27
N ILE A 776 -31.77 -23.40 16.52
CA ILE A 776 -32.88 -22.95 17.37
C ILE A 776 -33.31 -21.59 16.86
N PHE A 777 -34.61 -21.51 16.44
CA PHE A 777 -35.21 -20.30 15.90
C PHE A 777 -36.30 -19.80 16.87
N PRO A 778 -35.95 -18.94 17.85
CA PRO A 778 -36.87 -18.52 18.90
C PRO A 778 -37.84 -17.41 18.48
N TYR A 779 -38.34 -17.49 17.24
CA TYR A 779 -39.25 -16.50 16.67
C TYR A 779 -40.50 -17.19 16.08
N ASP A 780 -41.62 -16.49 16.15
CA ASP A 780 -42.87 -16.94 15.50
C ASP A 780 -42.84 -16.70 13.97
N LYS A 781 -43.92 -17.09 13.30
CA LYS A 781 -44.07 -16.93 11.84
C LYS A 781 -44.10 -15.47 11.38
N SER A 782 -44.33 -14.53 12.29
CA SER A 782 -44.32 -13.09 12.01
C SER A 782 -42.99 -12.44 12.38
N GLY A 783 -42.01 -13.24 12.80
CA GLY A 783 -40.68 -12.75 13.16
C GLY A 783 -40.57 -12.12 14.55
N HIS A 784 -41.60 -12.23 15.38
CA HIS A 784 -41.58 -11.78 16.76
C HIS A 784 -40.90 -12.81 17.65
N LEU A 785 -40.07 -12.34 18.60
CA LEU A 785 -39.44 -13.24 19.55
C LEU A 785 -40.54 -13.93 20.40
N ILE A 786 -40.47 -15.24 20.54
CA ILE A 786 -41.32 -16.02 21.41
C ILE A 786 -41.09 -15.56 22.84
N SER A 787 -42.11 -15.23 23.61
CA SER A 787 -41.93 -14.72 24.98
C SER A 787 -41.28 -15.75 25.91
N ILE A 788 -40.65 -15.29 26.98
CA ILE A 788 -39.94 -16.16 27.90
C ILE A 788 -40.86 -17.21 28.56
N GLU A 789 -42.12 -16.82 28.84
CA GLU A 789 -43.15 -17.73 29.38
C GLU A 789 -43.49 -18.85 28.38
N ARG A 790 -43.62 -18.50 27.12
CA ARG A 790 -43.87 -19.50 26.06
C ARG A 790 -42.63 -20.34 25.75
N MET A 791 -41.44 -19.76 25.87
CA MET A 791 -40.20 -20.56 25.76
C MET A 791 -40.14 -21.61 26.88
N GLN A 792 -40.57 -21.27 28.08
CA GLN A 792 -40.58 -22.19 29.23
C GLN A 792 -41.69 -23.25 29.13
N SER A 793 -42.88 -22.88 28.61
CA SER A 793 -44.05 -23.79 28.49
C SER A 793 -43.99 -24.69 27.27
N ASP A 794 -43.73 -24.08 26.09
CA ASP A 794 -43.87 -24.77 24.79
C ASP A 794 -42.53 -25.39 24.33
N TYR A 795 -41.38 -24.85 24.82
CA TYR A 795 -40.02 -25.26 24.40
C TYR A 795 -39.09 -25.42 25.62
N PRO A 796 -39.47 -26.20 26.66
CA PRO A 796 -38.68 -26.33 27.89
C PRO A 796 -37.27 -26.88 27.66
N GLY A 797 -37.10 -27.78 26.67
CA GLY A 797 -35.78 -28.33 26.30
C GLY A 797 -34.86 -27.29 25.68
N ALA A 798 -35.37 -26.52 24.72
CA ALA A 798 -34.61 -25.43 24.12
C ALA A 798 -34.28 -24.32 25.13
N PHE A 799 -35.26 -23.99 26.01
CA PHE A 799 -35.04 -22.99 27.06
C PHE A 799 -33.99 -23.43 28.08
N ALA A 800 -34.05 -24.68 28.56
CA ALA A 800 -33.04 -25.23 29.48
C ALA A 800 -31.64 -25.21 28.84
N TYR A 801 -31.52 -25.60 27.57
CA TYR A 801 -30.27 -25.55 26.84
C TYR A 801 -29.72 -24.09 26.75
N LEU A 802 -30.54 -23.13 26.29
CA LEU A 802 -30.11 -21.73 26.18
C LEU A 802 -29.73 -21.14 27.56
N SER A 803 -30.48 -21.51 28.63
CA SER A 803 -30.19 -21.05 29.99
C SER A 803 -28.84 -21.52 30.53
N ASP A 804 -28.41 -22.73 30.18
CA ASP A 804 -27.07 -23.22 30.53
C ASP A 804 -25.94 -22.37 29.89
N TYR A 805 -26.25 -21.62 28.86
CA TYR A 805 -25.35 -20.70 28.17
C TYR A 805 -25.67 -19.22 28.43
N TYR A 806 -26.47 -18.92 29.45
CA TYR A 806 -26.91 -17.56 29.77
C TYR A 806 -25.76 -16.54 29.83
N ASP A 807 -24.66 -16.83 30.54
CA ASP A 807 -23.49 -15.97 30.67
C ASP A 807 -22.82 -15.59 29.34
N ARG A 808 -22.98 -16.42 28.31
CA ARG A 808 -22.47 -16.17 26.98
C ARG A 808 -23.51 -15.49 26.08
N LEU A 809 -24.78 -15.64 26.38
CA LEU A 809 -25.88 -15.11 25.57
C LEU A 809 -26.36 -13.76 26.05
N VAL A 810 -26.19 -13.43 27.35
CA VAL A 810 -26.65 -12.15 27.90
C VAL A 810 -26.00 -10.98 27.18
N PRO A 811 -26.80 -10.00 26.68
CA PRO A 811 -26.28 -8.82 25.99
C PRO A 811 -25.62 -7.81 26.93
N LYS A 812 -24.72 -6.98 26.39
CA LYS A 812 -24.09 -5.88 27.10
C LYS A 812 -25.09 -4.85 27.62
N SER A 813 -26.22 -4.68 26.93
CA SER A 813 -27.30 -3.78 27.34
C SER A 813 -28.09 -4.27 28.54
N VAL A 814 -27.99 -5.58 28.85
CA VAL A 814 -28.76 -6.22 29.93
C VAL A 814 -27.91 -6.42 31.18
N SER A 815 -26.62 -6.72 31.04
CA SER A 815 -25.71 -6.96 32.14
C SER A 815 -24.31 -6.41 31.83
N SER A 816 -23.65 -5.85 32.83
CA SER A 816 -22.24 -5.38 32.73
C SER A 816 -21.26 -6.50 32.38
N SER A 817 -21.59 -7.74 32.71
CA SER A 817 -20.80 -8.93 32.31
C SER A 817 -21.13 -9.43 30.90
N GLY A 818 -22.14 -8.87 30.24
CA GLY A 818 -22.61 -9.29 28.91
C GLY A 818 -21.53 -9.11 27.84
N LYS A 819 -21.49 -10.04 26.90
CA LYS A 819 -20.48 -10.07 25.83
C LYS A 819 -21.03 -9.78 24.44
N ARG A 820 -22.34 -9.93 24.26
CA ARG A 820 -22.98 -9.77 22.94
C ARG A 820 -23.47 -8.33 22.73
N ASP A 821 -23.26 -7.82 21.54
CA ASP A 821 -23.90 -6.58 21.08
C ASP A 821 -25.24 -6.93 20.43
N VAL A 822 -26.32 -6.70 21.18
CA VAL A 822 -27.69 -6.99 20.76
C VAL A 822 -28.56 -5.76 21.00
N PRO A 823 -28.96 -5.05 19.96
CA PRO A 823 -29.79 -3.84 20.10
C PRO A 823 -31.12 -4.12 20.80
N ASN A 824 -31.54 -3.20 21.68
CA ASN A 824 -32.86 -3.21 22.33
C ASN A 824 -33.18 -4.49 23.16
N ALA A 825 -32.16 -5.25 23.57
CA ALA A 825 -32.36 -6.42 24.40
C ALA A 825 -32.71 -6.03 25.84
N THR A 826 -33.62 -6.80 26.45
CA THR A 826 -34.04 -6.70 27.84
C THR A 826 -33.72 -8.00 28.60
N ALA A 827 -33.96 -8.00 29.92
CA ALA A 827 -33.83 -9.22 30.72
C ALA A 827 -34.71 -10.39 30.27
N ASP A 828 -35.83 -10.12 29.62
CA ASP A 828 -36.75 -11.12 29.12
C ASP A 828 -36.52 -11.53 27.67
N THR A 829 -35.59 -10.83 26.97
CA THR A 829 -35.26 -11.08 25.57
C THR A 829 -33.79 -11.45 25.35
N TRP A 830 -33.07 -11.85 26.39
CA TRP A 830 -31.63 -12.15 26.37
C TRP A 830 -31.23 -13.21 25.33
N TYR A 831 -32.13 -14.08 24.93
CA TYR A 831 -31.93 -15.14 23.95
C TYR A 831 -32.26 -14.74 22.51
N GLN A 832 -32.54 -13.47 22.22
CA GLN A 832 -32.72 -13.02 20.82
C GLN A 832 -31.40 -13.05 20.04
N TYR A 833 -31.49 -13.10 18.71
CA TYR A 833 -30.34 -13.01 17.84
C TYR A 833 -29.68 -11.62 17.89
N GLY A 834 -28.41 -11.55 17.50
CA GLY A 834 -27.68 -10.29 17.49
C GLY A 834 -28.23 -9.24 16.53
N ARG A 835 -28.82 -9.70 15.43
CA ARG A 835 -29.54 -8.87 14.47
C ARG A 835 -30.79 -9.60 14.02
N THR A 836 -31.90 -8.88 13.88
CA THR A 836 -33.22 -9.41 13.59
C THR A 836 -33.72 -9.11 12.18
N GLN A 837 -32.78 -8.78 11.27
CA GLN A 837 -33.12 -8.50 9.88
C GLN A 837 -33.60 -9.77 9.16
N ALA A 838 -34.63 -9.62 8.31
CA ALA A 838 -35.11 -10.64 7.39
C ALA A 838 -35.57 -11.97 8.01
N LEU A 839 -35.97 -12.01 9.29
CA LEU A 839 -36.41 -13.25 9.95
C LEU A 839 -37.59 -13.95 9.27
N THR A 840 -38.50 -13.18 8.69
CA THR A 840 -39.71 -13.71 7.98
C THR A 840 -39.45 -14.08 6.53
N ALA A 841 -38.42 -13.49 5.91
CA ALA A 841 -38.10 -13.71 4.50
C ALA A 841 -37.58 -15.13 4.18
N PHE A 842 -37.20 -15.90 5.20
CA PHE A 842 -36.70 -17.26 5.03
C PHE A 842 -37.78 -18.33 5.05
N ILE A 843 -39.00 -18.01 5.52
CA ILE A 843 -40.01 -19.01 5.82
C ILE A 843 -40.87 -19.24 4.60
N ASN A 844 -41.04 -20.51 4.17
CA ASN A 844 -41.83 -20.97 3.03
C ASN A 844 -41.56 -20.24 1.70
N THR A 845 -40.35 -19.84 1.47
CA THR A 845 -39.95 -19.06 0.27
C THR A 845 -38.78 -19.74 -0.44
N PRO A 846 -39.00 -20.35 -1.63
CA PRO A 846 -37.90 -20.80 -2.47
C PRO A 846 -36.95 -19.63 -2.80
N LYS A 847 -35.67 -19.87 -2.67
CA LYS A 847 -34.68 -18.81 -2.82
C LYS A 847 -33.36 -19.32 -3.35
N LEU A 848 -32.60 -18.45 -3.98
CA LEU A 848 -31.21 -18.67 -4.35
C LEU A 848 -30.32 -18.23 -3.19
N ILE A 849 -29.43 -19.08 -2.78
CA ILE A 849 -28.38 -18.74 -1.80
C ILE A 849 -27.15 -18.29 -2.56
N VAL A 850 -26.65 -17.10 -2.22
CA VAL A 850 -25.54 -16.45 -2.87
C VAL A 850 -24.43 -16.20 -1.86
N LYS A 851 -23.21 -16.65 -2.17
CA LYS A 851 -22.05 -16.33 -1.36
C LYS A 851 -21.67 -14.87 -1.54
N VAL A 852 -21.56 -14.12 -0.44
CA VAL A 852 -21.26 -12.67 -0.48
C VAL A 852 -19.90 -12.39 -1.12
N MET A 853 -18.92 -13.27 -0.94
CA MET A 853 -17.60 -13.16 -1.54
C MET A 853 -17.31 -14.39 -2.40
N ALA A 854 -17.12 -14.21 -3.68
CA ALA A 854 -16.74 -15.29 -4.58
C ALA A 854 -15.72 -14.79 -5.61
N LYS A 855 -14.91 -15.75 -6.07
CA LYS A 855 -14.02 -15.65 -7.21
C LYS A 855 -14.62 -16.52 -8.32
N ASP A 856 -13.90 -17.15 -9.10
CA ASP A 856 -14.30 -18.02 -10.19
C ASP A 856 -15.54 -18.91 -9.83
N ASN A 857 -16.49 -19.03 -10.75
CA ASN A 857 -17.71 -19.85 -10.60
C ASN A 857 -18.56 -19.50 -9.35
N PRO A 858 -19.16 -18.32 -9.29
CA PRO A 858 -20.00 -17.93 -8.18
C PRO A 858 -21.21 -18.90 -8.04
N MET A 859 -21.56 -19.19 -6.80
CA MET A 859 -22.69 -20.05 -6.48
C MET A 859 -23.98 -19.24 -6.41
N TYR A 860 -24.96 -19.66 -7.18
CA TYR A 860 -26.36 -19.23 -7.09
C TYR A 860 -27.23 -20.46 -6.90
N ALA A 861 -27.16 -21.10 -5.73
CA ALA A 861 -27.73 -22.41 -5.50
C ALA A 861 -29.16 -22.34 -4.98
N LEU A 862 -30.04 -23.24 -5.44
CA LEU A 862 -31.45 -23.24 -5.11
C LEU A 862 -31.70 -23.91 -3.76
N ASP A 863 -32.44 -23.24 -2.89
CA ASP A 863 -33.00 -23.76 -1.64
C ASP A 863 -34.53 -23.89 -1.73
N ASN A 864 -35.02 -25.12 -1.59
CA ASN A 864 -36.46 -25.47 -1.52
C ASN A 864 -36.82 -26.05 -0.14
N GLU A 865 -35.92 -26.05 0.84
CA GLU A 865 -36.09 -26.67 2.17
C GLU A 865 -36.25 -25.66 3.31
N ASP A 866 -36.59 -24.41 3.03
CA ASP A 866 -36.72 -23.35 4.03
C ASP A 866 -35.49 -23.15 4.93
N MET A 867 -34.31 -23.27 4.36
CA MET A 867 -33.10 -23.10 5.13
C MET A 867 -32.90 -21.66 5.59
N LEU A 868 -32.57 -21.50 6.86
CA LEU A 868 -31.95 -20.28 7.35
C LEU A 868 -30.47 -20.25 6.95
N ILE A 869 -30.00 -19.11 6.52
CA ILE A 869 -28.62 -18.96 6.08
C ILE A 869 -27.78 -18.09 7.03
N ALA A 870 -26.51 -18.45 7.20
CA ALA A 870 -25.59 -17.67 8.03
C ALA A 870 -25.25 -16.35 7.35
N SER A 871 -25.40 -15.22 8.04
CA SER A 871 -24.82 -13.94 7.67
C SER A 871 -23.53 -13.72 8.40
N GLY A 872 -22.66 -12.92 7.87
CA GLY A 872 -21.45 -12.45 8.55
C GLY A 872 -20.40 -11.99 7.58
N GLY A 873 -20.16 -10.70 7.47
CA GLY A 873 -19.07 -10.07 6.75
C GLY A 873 -18.72 -10.73 5.41
N THR A 874 -17.44 -10.96 5.23
CA THR A 874 -16.87 -11.57 4.00
C THR A 874 -17.14 -13.07 3.84
N ALA A 875 -17.49 -13.79 4.89
CA ALA A 875 -17.69 -15.24 4.88
C ALA A 875 -19.17 -15.66 4.89
N GLY A 876 -20.08 -14.70 4.74
CA GLY A 876 -21.52 -14.93 4.83
C GLY A 876 -22.20 -15.18 3.48
N TYR A 877 -23.51 -15.38 3.58
CA TYR A 877 -24.40 -15.59 2.45
C TYR A 877 -25.52 -14.54 2.47
N CYS A 878 -26.06 -14.26 1.30
CA CYS A 878 -27.33 -13.57 1.12
C CYS A 878 -28.25 -14.43 0.27
N ALA A 879 -29.52 -14.03 0.20
CA ALA A 879 -30.51 -14.75 -0.56
C ALA A 879 -31.23 -13.85 -1.57
N VAL A 880 -31.64 -14.45 -2.67
CA VAL A 880 -32.47 -13.84 -3.71
C VAL A 880 -33.71 -14.68 -3.88
N ALA A 881 -34.87 -14.10 -3.60
CA ALA A 881 -36.18 -14.77 -3.74
C ALA A 881 -37.05 -14.06 -4.78
N LYS A 882 -37.98 -14.77 -5.37
CA LYS A 882 -39.00 -14.19 -6.29
C LYS A 882 -39.93 -13.26 -5.52
N LYS A 883 -40.18 -12.06 -6.03
CA LYS A 883 -41.26 -11.22 -5.52
C LYS A 883 -42.64 -11.79 -5.91
N ASN A 884 -43.63 -11.60 -5.04
CA ASN A 884 -44.97 -12.11 -5.28
C ASN A 884 -45.64 -11.54 -6.54
N ASP A 885 -45.28 -10.31 -6.91
CA ASP A 885 -45.79 -9.60 -8.10
C ASP A 885 -44.88 -9.78 -9.33
N SER A 886 -43.76 -10.52 -9.22
CA SER A 886 -42.82 -10.76 -10.32
C SER A 886 -43.39 -11.79 -11.30
N SER A 887 -43.35 -11.48 -12.60
CA SER A 887 -43.68 -12.40 -13.68
C SER A 887 -42.54 -13.38 -14.03
N TYR A 888 -41.37 -13.20 -13.42
CA TYR A 888 -40.16 -14.02 -13.68
C TYR A 888 -40.06 -15.18 -12.70
N GLU A 889 -39.83 -16.40 -13.22
CA GLU A 889 -39.52 -17.56 -12.40
C GLU A 889 -38.11 -17.49 -11.81
N LEU A 890 -37.91 -18.17 -10.69
CA LEU A 890 -36.65 -18.13 -9.97
C LEU A 890 -35.49 -18.72 -10.80
N GLU A 891 -35.78 -19.72 -11.63
CA GLU A 891 -34.84 -20.34 -12.57
C GLU A 891 -34.30 -19.34 -13.62
N TYR A 892 -35.14 -18.42 -14.09
CA TYR A 892 -34.72 -17.36 -14.99
C TYR A 892 -33.84 -16.35 -14.27
N ILE A 893 -34.22 -15.93 -13.06
CA ILE A 893 -33.40 -15.02 -12.23
C ILE A 893 -32.04 -15.64 -11.94
N GLN A 894 -31.98 -16.94 -11.67
CA GLN A 894 -30.78 -17.71 -11.47
C GLN A 894 -29.90 -17.71 -12.74
N ALA A 895 -30.45 -18.04 -13.88
CA ALA A 895 -29.76 -18.04 -15.16
C ALA A 895 -29.23 -16.65 -15.51
N TRP A 896 -30.00 -15.61 -15.21
CA TRP A 896 -29.59 -14.22 -15.41
C TRP A 896 -28.45 -13.82 -14.49
N LEU A 897 -28.48 -14.18 -13.19
CA LEU A 897 -27.38 -13.94 -12.25
C LEU A 897 -26.10 -14.67 -12.62
N ALA A 898 -26.23 -15.88 -13.17
CA ALA A 898 -25.10 -16.72 -13.56
C ALA A 898 -24.49 -16.34 -14.93
N ASN A 899 -25.10 -15.41 -15.66
CA ASN A 899 -24.66 -15.01 -16.99
C ASN A 899 -23.33 -14.24 -16.95
N SER A 900 -22.52 -14.42 -17.98
CA SER A 900 -21.21 -13.80 -18.13
C SER A 900 -21.25 -12.27 -18.13
N TYR A 901 -22.27 -11.63 -18.71
CA TYR A 901 -22.43 -10.15 -18.63
C TYR A 901 -22.76 -9.71 -17.22
N THR A 902 -23.66 -10.40 -16.51
CA THR A 902 -23.97 -10.09 -15.11
C THR A 902 -22.73 -10.20 -14.23
N GLU A 903 -21.94 -11.26 -14.41
CA GLU A 903 -20.70 -11.45 -13.67
C GLU A 903 -19.70 -10.30 -13.92
N ARG A 904 -19.52 -9.88 -15.16
CA ARG A 904 -18.66 -8.74 -15.50
C ARG A 904 -19.18 -7.43 -14.88
N ILE A 905 -20.51 -7.22 -14.83
CA ILE A 905 -21.07 -6.06 -14.13
C ILE A 905 -20.76 -6.14 -12.64
N ILE A 906 -20.91 -7.31 -12.02
CA ILE A 906 -20.61 -7.51 -10.61
C ILE A 906 -19.13 -7.23 -10.32
N GLN A 907 -18.22 -7.65 -11.19
CA GLN A 907 -16.79 -7.34 -11.05
C GLN A 907 -16.52 -5.83 -11.08
N ILE A 908 -17.24 -5.08 -11.90
CA ILE A 908 -17.10 -3.62 -11.96
C ILE A 908 -17.67 -2.92 -10.73
N VAL A 909 -18.89 -3.31 -10.28
CA VAL A 909 -19.60 -2.61 -9.20
C VAL A 909 -19.36 -3.19 -7.80
N GLY A 910 -18.92 -4.44 -7.71
CA GLY A 910 -18.57 -5.10 -6.47
C GLY A 910 -17.19 -4.62 -5.94
N SER A 911 -17.01 -4.67 -4.62
CA SER A 911 -15.71 -4.38 -4.02
C SER A 911 -14.74 -5.53 -4.23
N ASP A 912 -13.51 -5.21 -4.61
CA ASP A 912 -12.43 -6.19 -4.79
C ASP A 912 -11.79 -6.57 -3.45
N PHE A 913 -11.33 -7.81 -3.37
CA PHE A 913 -10.64 -8.39 -2.21
C PHE A 913 -9.47 -9.25 -2.67
N GLU A 914 -8.53 -9.47 -1.75
CA GLU A 914 -7.32 -10.25 -1.99
C GLU A 914 -7.61 -11.61 -2.66
N GLY A 915 -6.77 -11.97 -3.63
CA GLY A 915 -6.89 -13.21 -4.38
C GLY A 915 -7.94 -13.19 -5.50
N GLY A 916 -8.44 -12.01 -5.89
CA GLY A 916 -9.41 -11.82 -6.98
C GLY A 916 -10.86 -12.14 -6.57
N PHE A 917 -11.16 -12.09 -5.26
CA PHE A 917 -12.52 -12.18 -4.78
C PHE A 917 -13.27 -10.86 -4.96
N VAL A 918 -14.57 -10.93 -5.31
CA VAL A 918 -15.43 -9.77 -5.50
C VAL A 918 -16.68 -9.92 -4.64
N SER A 919 -17.13 -8.80 -4.06
CA SER A 919 -18.33 -8.75 -3.22
C SER A 919 -19.61 -8.85 -4.05
N ARG A 920 -20.53 -9.73 -3.61
CA ARG A 920 -21.89 -9.93 -4.13
C ARG A 920 -22.94 -9.72 -3.05
N GLY A 921 -22.69 -8.78 -2.15
CA GLY A 921 -23.62 -8.47 -1.06
C GLY A 921 -24.94 -7.86 -1.57
N THR A 922 -25.90 -7.73 -0.67
CA THR A 922 -27.25 -7.24 -1.00
C THR A 922 -27.25 -5.91 -1.75
N PHE A 923 -26.36 -4.98 -1.39
CA PHE A 923 -26.25 -3.68 -2.07
C PHE A 923 -25.87 -3.84 -3.56
N VAL A 924 -24.89 -4.71 -3.87
CA VAL A 924 -24.45 -4.97 -5.24
C VAL A 924 -25.57 -5.63 -6.03
N LEU A 925 -26.13 -6.72 -5.50
CA LEU A 925 -27.20 -7.46 -6.18
C LEU A 925 -28.43 -6.59 -6.42
N SER A 926 -28.87 -5.78 -5.44
CA SER A 926 -30.03 -4.91 -5.57
C SER A 926 -29.91 -3.89 -6.71
N SER A 927 -28.70 -3.42 -6.96
CA SER A 927 -28.41 -2.39 -7.97
C SER A 927 -28.18 -2.93 -9.39
N LEU A 928 -28.10 -4.25 -9.58
CA LEU A 928 -27.83 -4.84 -10.90
C LEU A 928 -28.92 -4.47 -11.92
N PRO A 929 -28.53 -4.10 -13.16
CA PRO A 929 -29.46 -3.70 -14.21
C PRO A 929 -30.12 -4.93 -14.82
N PHE A 930 -31.35 -5.23 -14.44
CA PHE A 930 -32.12 -6.35 -14.96
C PHE A 930 -32.96 -5.92 -16.17
N VAL A 931 -32.72 -6.52 -17.34
CA VAL A 931 -33.48 -6.22 -18.58
C VAL A 931 -34.85 -6.85 -18.50
N GLN A 932 -35.89 -6.03 -18.60
CA GLN A 932 -37.26 -6.51 -18.63
C GLN A 932 -37.66 -6.99 -20.04
N LEU A 933 -38.27 -8.17 -20.09
CA LEU A 933 -38.78 -8.75 -21.34
C LEU A 933 -40.26 -8.37 -21.52
N ASP A 934 -40.68 -8.08 -22.76
CA ASP A 934 -42.05 -7.95 -23.13
C ASP A 934 -42.68 -9.34 -23.44
N PHE A 935 -43.45 -9.87 -22.52
CA PHE A 935 -44.11 -11.16 -22.69
C PHE A 935 -45.23 -11.19 -23.71
N ASN A 936 -45.63 -10.03 -24.28
CA ASN A 936 -46.55 -9.96 -25.43
C ASN A 936 -45.78 -10.19 -26.75
N ASP A 937 -44.45 -9.98 -26.75
CA ASP A 937 -43.61 -10.35 -27.87
C ASP A 937 -43.31 -11.85 -27.85
N SER A 938 -43.78 -12.55 -28.88
CA SER A 938 -43.64 -14.02 -28.96
C SER A 938 -42.19 -14.51 -28.96
N LYS A 939 -41.22 -13.73 -29.50
CA LYS A 939 -39.80 -14.09 -29.52
C LYS A 939 -39.18 -13.94 -28.14
N GLN A 940 -39.47 -12.84 -27.46
CA GLN A 940 -38.94 -12.62 -26.11
C GLN A 940 -39.53 -13.64 -25.14
N LYS A 941 -40.83 -13.95 -25.28
CA LYS A 941 -41.48 -14.98 -24.47
C LYS A 941 -40.91 -16.37 -24.73
N ALA A 942 -40.66 -16.75 -25.98
CA ALA A 942 -40.07 -18.02 -26.34
C ALA A 942 -38.64 -18.14 -25.81
N LEU A 943 -37.85 -17.06 -25.86
CA LEU A 943 -36.51 -17.01 -25.26
C LEU A 943 -36.54 -17.23 -23.75
N TYR A 944 -37.43 -16.53 -23.06
CA TYR A 944 -37.65 -16.70 -21.62
C TYR A 944 -38.04 -18.15 -21.27
N ASP A 945 -39.06 -18.71 -21.96
CA ASP A 945 -39.54 -20.05 -21.70
C ASP A 945 -38.42 -21.09 -21.90
N ARG A 946 -37.61 -20.92 -22.96
CA ARG A 946 -36.48 -21.83 -23.22
C ARG A 946 -35.44 -21.76 -22.14
N VAL A 947 -35.10 -20.57 -21.62
CA VAL A 947 -34.16 -20.42 -20.50
C VAL A 947 -34.66 -21.14 -19.25
N VAL A 948 -35.94 -20.98 -18.91
CA VAL A 948 -36.56 -21.66 -17.76
C VAL A 948 -36.54 -23.17 -17.94
N GLU A 949 -36.94 -23.68 -19.13
CA GLU A 949 -36.97 -25.11 -19.46
C GLU A 949 -35.55 -25.71 -19.37
N ALA A 950 -34.55 -25.10 -20.04
CA ALA A 950 -33.17 -25.56 -20.01
C ALA A 950 -32.60 -25.57 -18.57
N SER A 951 -32.94 -24.57 -17.75
CA SER A 951 -32.53 -24.56 -16.34
C SER A 951 -33.11 -25.74 -15.56
N ARG A 952 -34.38 -26.09 -15.79
CA ARG A 952 -35.03 -27.27 -15.18
C ARG A 952 -34.46 -28.58 -15.67
N GLU A 953 -34.06 -28.67 -16.97
CA GLU A 953 -33.33 -29.80 -17.52
C GLU A 953 -31.99 -30.01 -16.82
N VAL A 954 -31.21 -28.92 -16.55
CA VAL A 954 -29.96 -28.99 -15.81
C VAL A 954 -30.14 -29.57 -14.41
N TYR A 955 -31.20 -29.17 -13.70
CA TYR A 955 -31.53 -29.76 -12.39
C TYR A 955 -31.90 -31.25 -12.49
N SER A 956 -32.67 -31.65 -13.51
CA SER A 956 -32.98 -33.07 -13.74
C SER A 956 -31.72 -33.89 -14.01
N ILE A 957 -30.79 -33.37 -14.78
CA ILE A 957 -29.49 -34.04 -15.04
C ILE A 957 -28.67 -34.14 -13.74
N ASN A 958 -28.66 -33.10 -12.91
CA ASN A 958 -27.94 -33.18 -11.62
C ASN A 958 -28.56 -34.25 -10.71
N ASP A 959 -29.88 -34.34 -10.64
CA ASP A 959 -30.58 -35.42 -9.89
C ASP A 959 -30.19 -36.82 -10.38
N MET A 960 -29.97 -37.00 -11.69
CA MET A 960 -29.50 -38.26 -12.25
C MET A 960 -28.03 -38.53 -11.93
N LEU A 961 -27.17 -37.46 -11.90
CA LEU A 961 -25.78 -37.58 -11.55
C LEU A 961 -25.59 -37.91 -10.06
N ASP A 962 -26.42 -37.41 -9.18
CA ASP A 962 -26.40 -37.68 -7.74
C ASP A 962 -26.73 -39.16 -7.41
N GLN A 963 -27.38 -39.88 -8.35
CA GLN A 963 -27.64 -41.34 -8.24
C GLN A 963 -26.43 -42.16 -8.60
N CYS A 964 -25.23 -41.55 -8.83
CA CYS A 964 -23.99 -42.24 -9.16
C CYS A 964 -24.11 -43.21 -10.36
N PRO A 965 -24.53 -42.77 -11.55
CA PRO A 965 -24.72 -43.62 -12.72
C PRO A 965 -23.39 -44.21 -13.21
N PRO A 966 -23.40 -45.28 -14.03
CA PRO A 966 -22.22 -45.82 -14.64
C PRO A 966 -21.43 -44.78 -15.41
N LYS A 967 -20.09 -44.86 -15.39
CA LYS A 967 -19.16 -43.82 -15.89
C LYS A 967 -19.44 -43.33 -17.32
N GLN A 968 -19.93 -44.20 -18.21
CA GLN A 968 -20.31 -43.79 -19.58
C GLN A 968 -21.52 -42.91 -19.60
N ILE A 969 -22.52 -43.22 -18.76
CA ILE A 969 -23.74 -42.39 -18.60
C ILE A 969 -23.40 -41.09 -17.92
N GLU A 970 -22.58 -41.11 -16.86
CA GLU A 970 -22.08 -39.93 -16.18
C GLU A 970 -21.40 -38.95 -17.15
N THR A 971 -20.47 -39.46 -18.00
CA THR A 971 -19.79 -38.60 -18.99
C THR A 971 -20.76 -37.99 -20.00
N THR A 972 -21.80 -38.73 -20.39
CA THR A 972 -22.81 -38.22 -21.32
C THR A 972 -23.68 -37.12 -20.66
N LEU A 973 -24.12 -37.35 -19.42
CA LEU A 973 -24.92 -36.42 -18.64
C LEU A 973 -24.14 -35.13 -18.38
N VAL A 974 -22.86 -35.20 -18.02
CA VAL A 974 -22.00 -34.02 -17.83
C VAL A 974 -21.89 -33.21 -19.12
N ARG A 975 -21.68 -33.83 -20.27
CA ARG A 975 -21.63 -33.13 -21.57
C ARG A 975 -22.97 -32.46 -21.92
N GLN A 976 -24.08 -33.12 -21.67
CA GLN A 976 -25.42 -32.56 -21.90
C GLN A 976 -25.64 -31.34 -20.99
N LYS A 977 -25.29 -31.46 -19.72
CA LYS A 977 -25.35 -30.35 -18.76
C LYS A 977 -24.52 -29.16 -19.21
N ASP A 978 -23.26 -29.37 -19.61
CA ASP A 978 -22.38 -28.30 -20.06
C ASP A 978 -22.90 -27.62 -21.34
N THR A 979 -23.54 -28.38 -22.23
CA THR A 979 -24.18 -27.85 -23.44
C THR A 979 -25.39 -26.96 -23.09
N LEU A 980 -26.25 -27.41 -22.16
CA LEU A 980 -27.38 -26.61 -21.69
C LEU A 980 -26.95 -25.33 -20.97
N ILE A 981 -25.91 -25.39 -20.13
CA ILE A 981 -25.41 -24.21 -19.46
C ILE A 981 -24.87 -23.18 -20.46
N LYS A 982 -24.18 -23.62 -21.52
CA LYS A 982 -23.74 -22.73 -22.60
C LYS A 982 -24.90 -22.15 -23.40
N GLU A 983 -25.95 -22.95 -23.66
CA GLU A 983 -27.17 -22.49 -24.31
C GLU A 983 -27.85 -21.39 -23.46
N ILE A 984 -28.02 -21.64 -22.16
CA ILE A 984 -28.59 -20.67 -21.20
C ILE A 984 -27.80 -19.36 -21.21
N ASP A 985 -26.47 -19.44 -21.08
CA ASP A 985 -25.61 -18.23 -21.10
C ASP A 985 -25.74 -17.48 -22.44
N GLY A 986 -25.76 -18.19 -23.56
CA GLY A 986 -25.97 -17.59 -24.87
C GLY A 986 -27.32 -16.88 -25.03
N LEU A 987 -28.41 -17.50 -24.57
CA LEU A 987 -29.73 -16.91 -24.62
C LEU A 987 -29.86 -15.66 -23.75
N VAL A 988 -29.37 -15.70 -22.52
CA VAL A 988 -29.37 -14.52 -21.63
C VAL A 988 -28.44 -13.43 -22.15
N SER A 989 -27.30 -13.78 -22.76
CA SER A 989 -26.41 -12.82 -23.39
C SER A 989 -27.06 -12.07 -24.57
N ARG A 990 -28.00 -12.70 -25.31
CA ARG A 990 -28.81 -12.02 -26.33
C ARG A 990 -29.71 -10.97 -25.70
N VAL A 991 -30.26 -11.23 -24.52
CA VAL A 991 -31.07 -10.23 -23.79
C VAL A 991 -30.26 -8.99 -23.47
N TYR A 992 -28.99 -9.13 -23.03
CA TYR A 992 -28.10 -8.00 -22.78
C TYR A 992 -27.79 -7.21 -24.06
N ARG A 993 -27.68 -7.88 -25.18
CA ARG A 993 -27.43 -7.22 -26.48
C ARG A 993 -28.69 -6.70 -27.15
N LEU A 994 -29.89 -6.88 -26.54
CA LEU A 994 -31.19 -6.55 -27.10
C LEU A 994 -31.46 -7.24 -28.46
N ASP A 995 -30.92 -8.45 -28.63
CA ASP A 995 -31.04 -9.29 -29.83
C ASP A 995 -32.03 -10.42 -29.55
N PHE A 996 -33.29 -10.20 -29.89
CA PHE A 996 -34.42 -11.10 -29.59
C PHE A 996 -34.84 -11.96 -30.77
#